data_147f59f2f1e8cfc6f86738bdb88d6c8a
#
_entry.id   147f59f2f1e8cfc6f86738bdb88d6c8a
#
_cell.length_a   1.000
_cell.length_b   1.000
_cell.length_c   1.000
_cell.angle_alpha   90.00
_cell.angle_beta   90.00
_cell.angle_gamma   90.00
#
_symmetry.space_group_name_H-M   'P 1'
#
loop_
_entity.id
_entity.type
_entity.pdbx_description
1 polymer ?
#
loop_
_entity_poly.entity_id
_entity_poly.type
_entity_poly.pdbx_seq_one_letter_code
_entity_poly.pdbx_strand_id
1 'polypeptide(L)'
;MKKFLSILAAVALSGVTGVSALAQGYSVRGVVVDQIGPVVGATVMEAGTTNGSVTDLDGNFSLRVSSPEATVTVSCIGYTAQTFKASEMPETIILSEDNEFLDEVVVIGYGTVKKSDLTGSVSTVKADEINKGVITSPADLLRGKSAGVVVTAGSGMPGAGATIRIRGTASLNADQSPLIVIDGLPVSNDGISGMSDPLTSINPEDIESFTVLKDASATAIYGSRASNGVIVITTKKGSRTGSAAPQVTIDFTASANTIAKYQKVLDAEGITNLIRSFYGTGSVAEANLGVRGVIYDTDWQKEIYQVAPTYDGNISLNGRIGSFLPYRISGGFTSQAGTLKGSKMNRGTLSLNLSPSFFDKHLTVNLNGKGTYAKNWYANTDAIGAANHYDPTKPVYCVYADHSLNGYSAWHDTAGNLNVMATMNPVALLKDKQDEADAYRFIGNAQFDYKIHGLEDLRLNLNLGIDWAKSEGFNKLEMGSEASYHNTNQSGGGQYTDYDYSRLNTTLEFYADYNKTFGQHSLDVMAGYSWQRFYNESNSLSTRLSDAAILGDSHGKGELYLISFFGRANYGFADKYLLTATVRADGTSRFQNHKWGIFPSVAFGWNIMKEDFMDSANALSTLKLRLSWGQTGQQSVGGYYDTFAQFITHQLGSYYFFNDTLITPISALGYSADLRWETTTTYNIGMDFGFWNDRLTANLDLYKRDTKDILHFIPVPALSNLTNYLNTNIGSMTNMGVELDLNAVLVETRDMSWTAGANIAYNYNRITKLTASDDNATGVETGGISGGTGNNVQMFQVGQPMNAFYVYQQVYDTAGKPISGVYVDRNDDGKITADDKYFYHKPFADYTIGFNTSFSYKNWTAALSGHASIGNWVYNNAASDTEMLADLWTNSFISNRLASATNSMFSQAQYLSDYYVRNASFLKLDNFTVGYTFPNFFKVSDNRNASLNVFGTVQNICTLTKYDGIDPEIYGGIDGTMYPRPRTFVLGFKLNF
;
A
#
# COMPACT_ATOMS: atom_id res chain seq x y z
N MET A 1 -58.63 -13.23 22.65
CA MET A 1 -57.30 -13.67 23.06
C MET A 1 -57.23 -14.45 24.38
N LYS A 2 -58.33 -14.74 25.01
CA LYS A 2 -58.40 -15.53 26.27
C LYS A 2 -59.01 -16.92 26.07
N LYS A 3 -59.37 -17.32 24.83
CA LYS A 3 -59.97 -18.65 24.53
C LYS A 3 -59.06 -19.57 23.70
N PHE A 4 -57.84 -19.11 23.37
CA PHE A 4 -56.83 -19.93 22.64
C PHE A 4 -55.76 -20.52 23.57
N LEU A 5 -55.65 -20.03 24.81
CA LEU A 5 -54.72 -20.58 25.82
C LEU A 5 -55.27 -21.74 26.65
N SER A 6 -56.55 -22.02 26.59
CA SER A 6 -57.17 -23.12 27.38
C SER A 6 -57.28 -24.44 26.62
N ILE A 7 -56.94 -24.48 25.33
CA ILE A 7 -56.95 -25.73 24.53
C ILE A 7 -55.55 -26.39 24.46
N LEU A 8 -54.49 -25.61 24.69
CA LEU A 8 -53.11 -26.18 24.75
C LEU A 8 -52.77 -26.82 26.12
N ALA A 9 -53.52 -26.52 27.16
CA ALA A 9 -53.30 -27.09 28.51
C ALA A 9 -54.05 -28.42 28.75
N ALA A 10 -54.99 -28.79 27.88
CA ALA A 10 -55.80 -30.01 28.05
C ALA A 10 -55.32 -31.23 27.21
N VAL A 11 -54.33 -31.06 26.34
CA VAL A 11 -53.71 -32.15 25.53
C VAL A 11 -52.41 -32.67 26.17
N ALA A 12 -51.90 -31.99 27.20
CA ALA A 12 -50.65 -32.38 27.89
C ALA A 12 -50.83 -33.26 29.15
N LEU A 13 -52.08 -33.66 29.48
CA LEU A 13 -52.32 -34.41 30.71
C LEU A 13 -53.05 -35.78 30.55
N SER A 14 -52.98 -36.40 29.41
CA SER A 14 -53.51 -37.76 29.22
C SER A 14 -52.51 -38.60 28.37
N GLY A 15 -51.58 -39.21 29.02
CA GLY A 15 -50.78 -40.23 28.37
C GLY A 15 -49.40 -40.51 28.97
N VAL A 16 -49.29 -40.68 30.30
CA VAL A 16 -48.11 -41.34 30.89
C VAL A 16 -48.58 -42.29 32.03
N THR A 17 -48.90 -43.48 31.66
CA THR A 17 -48.67 -44.64 32.54
C THR A 17 -47.88 -45.62 31.72
N GLY A 18 -46.60 -45.47 31.63
CA GLY A 18 -45.61 -46.39 31.03
C GLY A 18 -44.48 -46.58 32.01
N VAL A 19 -44.44 -47.77 32.54
CA VAL A 19 -43.49 -48.42 33.43
C VAL A 19 -42.08 -47.86 33.36
N SER A 20 -41.59 -47.21 34.42
CA SER A 20 -40.17 -46.91 34.65
C SER A 20 -39.39 -48.21 34.86
N ALA A 21 -38.84 -48.74 33.78
CA ALA A 21 -37.68 -49.62 33.91
C ALA A 21 -36.49 -48.74 34.35
N LEU A 22 -36.03 -48.92 35.58
CA LEU A 22 -34.78 -48.32 36.05
C LEU A 22 -33.61 -48.90 35.21
N ALA A 23 -33.30 -48.27 34.09
CA ALA A 23 -32.04 -48.47 33.41
C ALA A 23 -30.93 -47.99 34.39
N GLN A 24 -30.19 -48.90 34.98
CA GLN A 24 -28.92 -48.59 35.69
C GLN A 24 -27.97 -48.01 34.66
N GLY A 25 -27.92 -46.65 34.55
CA GLY A 25 -26.94 -45.98 33.70
C GLY A 25 -25.54 -46.35 34.16
N TYR A 26 -24.69 -46.70 33.21
CA TYR A 26 -23.27 -46.97 33.45
C TYR A 26 -22.51 -45.65 33.54
N SER A 27 -21.64 -45.48 34.53
CA SER A 27 -20.88 -44.23 34.70
C SER A 27 -19.43 -44.43 34.26
N VAL A 28 -19.01 -43.66 33.28
CA VAL A 28 -17.60 -43.55 32.82
C VAL A 28 -16.94 -42.29 33.39
N ARG A 29 -15.71 -42.42 33.82
CA ARG A 29 -14.89 -41.34 34.34
C ARG A 29 -13.49 -41.54 33.83
N GLY A 30 -12.75 -40.44 33.67
CA GLY A 30 -11.35 -40.49 33.23
C GLY A 30 -10.76 -39.07 33.12
N VAL A 31 -9.51 -39.05 32.71
CA VAL A 31 -8.76 -37.82 32.45
C VAL A 31 -8.38 -37.80 30.98
N VAL A 32 -8.60 -36.70 30.32
CA VAL A 32 -8.16 -36.43 28.94
C VAL A 32 -6.89 -35.61 28.99
N VAL A 33 -5.81 -36.17 28.42
CA VAL A 33 -4.50 -35.50 28.37
C VAL A 33 -3.94 -35.52 26.96
N ASP A 34 -2.99 -34.66 26.68
CA ASP A 34 -2.13 -34.70 25.50
C ASP A 34 -0.65 -34.95 25.94
N GLN A 35 0.30 -34.75 25.05
CA GLN A 35 1.74 -34.92 25.36
C GLN A 35 2.28 -33.82 26.29
N ILE A 36 1.52 -32.71 26.49
CA ILE A 36 1.94 -31.53 27.24
C ILE A 36 1.24 -31.49 28.62
N GLY A 37 0.01 -32.02 28.74
CA GLY A 37 -0.76 -32.00 29.98
C GLY A 37 -2.26 -32.24 29.83
N PRO A 38 -3.11 -31.83 30.79
CA PRO A 38 -4.55 -32.03 30.75
C PRO A 38 -5.22 -31.22 29.62
N VAL A 39 -6.08 -31.85 28.83
CA VAL A 39 -6.87 -31.17 27.79
C VAL A 39 -8.17 -30.62 28.38
N VAL A 40 -8.22 -29.31 28.54
CA VAL A 40 -9.38 -28.58 29.10
C VAL A 40 -10.43 -28.36 28.01
N GLY A 41 -11.69 -28.59 28.32
CA GLY A 41 -12.80 -28.33 27.39
C GLY A 41 -12.99 -29.42 26.33
N ALA A 42 -12.35 -30.59 26.44
CA ALA A 42 -12.63 -31.73 25.59
C ALA A 42 -14.06 -32.22 25.81
N THR A 43 -14.77 -32.47 24.73
CA THR A 43 -16.16 -32.95 24.73
C THR A 43 -16.14 -34.47 24.77
N VAL A 44 -16.80 -35.07 25.78
CA VAL A 44 -17.02 -36.50 25.93
C VAL A 44 -18.50 -36.80 25.74
N MET A 45 -18.90 -37.45 24.66
CA MET A 45 -20.30 -37.58 24.27
C MET A 45 -20.64 -38.99 23.92
N GLU A 46 -21.85 -39.45 24.36
CA GLU A 46 -22.42 -40.73 23.97
C GLU A 46 -22.92 -40.62 22.52
N ALA A 47 -22.38 -41.43 21.62
CA ALA A 47 -22.64 -41.37 20.19
C ALA A 47 -24.15 -41.57 19.87
N GLY A 48 -24.66 -40.69 18.99
CA GLY A 48 -26.07 -40.73 18.59
C GLY A 48 -27.06 -40.14 19.60
N THR A 49 -26.57 -39.49 20.67
CA THR A 49 -27.38 -38.82 21.70
C THR A 49 -26.91 -37.40 21.94
N THR A 50 -27.66 -36.65 22.74
CA THR A 50 -27.23 -35.33 23.25
C THR A 50 -26.60 -35.42 24.65
N ASN A 51 -26.32 -36.64 25.13
CA ASN A 51 -25.75 -36.87 26.44
C ASN A 51 -24.21 -36.73 26.39
N GLY A 52 -23.68 -35.71 27.08
CA GLY A 52 -22.25 -35.44 27.06
C GLY A 52 -21.78 -34.69 28.30
N SER A 53 -20.45 -34.66 28.47
CA SER A 53 -19.74 -33.96 29.51
C SER A 53 -18.54 -33.23 28.86
N VAL A 54 -18.05 -32.20 29.54
CA VAL A 54 -16.84 -31.45 29.10
C VAL A 54 -15.77 -31.60 30.18
N THR A 55 -14.52 -31.76 29.81
CA THR A 55 -13.40 -31.87 30.76
C THR A 55 -13.15 -30.57 31.52
N ASP A 56 -12.84 -30.70 32.80
CA ASP A 56 -12.46 -29.59 33.70
C ASP A 56 -11.03 -29.08 33.48
N LEU A 57 -10.55 -28.16 34.35
CA LEU A 57 -9.19 -27.58 34.26
C LEU A 57 -8.06 -28.60 34.45
N ASP A 58 -8.33 -29.74 35.09
CA ASP A 58 -7.40 -30.86 35.29
C ASP A 58 -7.63 -31.97 34.28
N GLY A 59 -8.47 -31.74 33.23
CA GLY A 59 -8.79 -32.73 32.21
C GLY A 59 -9.78 -33.81 32.61
N ASN A 60 -10.33 -33.78 33.83
CA ASN A 60 -11.24 -34.78 34.32
C ASN A 60 -12.64 -34.64 33.70
N PHE A 61 -13.27 -35.77 33.43
CA PHE A 61 -14.68 -35.87 33.06
C PHE A 61 -15.42 -36.98 33.80
N SER A 62 -16.74 -36.81 33.88
CA SER A 62 -17.65 -37.87 34.37
C SER A 62 -18.91 -37.81 33.51
N LEU A 63 -19.27 -38.96 32.86
CA LEU A 63 -20.44 -39.06 31.99
C LEU A 63 -21.21 -40.34 32.39
N ARG A 64 -22.52 -40.19 32.51
CA ARG A 64 -23.42 -41.33 32.73
C ARG A 64 -24.06 -41.74 31.40
N VAL A 65 -23.75 -42.95 30.92
CA VAL A 65 -24.22 -43.47 29.62
C VAL A 65 -25.31 -44.51 29.76
N SER A 66 -25.99 -44.76 28.70
CA SER A 66 -27.19 -45.63 28.65
C SER A 66 -26.88 -47.11 28.95
N SER A 67 -25.67 -47.58 28.57
CA SER A 67 -25.26 -48.98 28.81
C SER A 67 -23.73 -49.13 28.78
N PRO A 68 -23.17 -50.24 29.32
CA PRO A 68 -21.73 -50.54 29.18
C PRO A 68 -21.22 -50.69 27.74
N GLU A 69 -22.11 -51.02 26.80
CA GLU A 69 -21.83 -51.16 25.37
C GLU A 69 -22.00 -49.86 24.59
N ALA A 70 -22.43 -48.78 25.27
CA ALA A 70 -22.58 -47.46 24.62
C ALA A 70 -21.24 -46.97 24.06
N THR A 71 -21.28 -46.40 22.86
CA THR A 71 -20.11 -45.81 22.23
C THR A 71 -19.96 -44.39 22.74
N VAL A 72 -18.78 -44.06 23.27
CA VAL A 72 -18.45 -42.75 23.76
C VAL A 72 -17.33 -42.12 22.89
N THR A 73 -17.57 -40.96 22.36
CA THR A 73 -16.61 -40.20 21.55
C THR A 73 -16.01 -39.09 22.40
N VAL A 74 -14.70 -38.99 22.42
CA VAL A 74 -13.92 -37.91 23.05
C VAL A 74 -13.31 -37.08 21.93
N SER A 75 -13.65 -35.82 21.91
CA SER A 75 -13.19 -34.90 20.88
C SER A 75 -12.82 -33.53 21.46
N CYS A 76 -11.79 -32.90 20.94
CA CYS A 76 -11.41 -31.53 21.25
C CYS A 76 -10.95 -30.86 19.95
N ILE A 77 -11.15 -29.56 19.84
CA ILE A 77 -10.68 -28.80 18.67
C ILE A 77 -9.16 -28.87 18.64
N GLY A 78 -8.60 -29.29 17.50
CA GLY A 78 -7.16 -29.47 17.34
C GLY A 78 -6.63 -30.86 17.73
N TYR A 79 -7.53 -31.83 18.03
CA TYR A 79 -7.14 -33.20 18.36
C TYR A 79 -7.96 -34.22 17.56
N THR A 80 -7.31 -35.34 17.23
CA THR A 80 -8.00 -36.48 16.58
C THR A 80 -9.03 -37.07 17.54
N ALA A 81 -10.28 -37.11 17.16
CA ALA A 81 -11.35 -37.67 17.97
C ALA A 81 -11.14 -39.18 18.18
N GLN A 82 -11.29 -39.66 19.42
CA GLN A 82 -11.21 -41.07 19.76
C GLN A 82 -12.56 -41.58 20.23
N THR A 83 -12.84 -42.86 19.88
CA THR A 83 -14.11 -43.46 20.19
C THR A 83 -13.89 -44.78 20.91
N PHE A 84 -14.57 -44.98 22.04
CA PHE A 84 -14.45 -46.13 22.92
C PHE A 84 -15.84 -46.72 23.23
N LYS A 85 -15.89 -48.00 23.56
CA LYS A 85 -17.02 -48.54 24.28
C LYS A 85 -16.94 -48.12 25.73
N ALA A 86 -18.04 -47.82 26.36
CA ALA A 86 -18.08 -47.31 27.75
C ALA A 86 -17.44 -48.30 28.74
N SER A 87 -17.55 -49.60 28.49
CA SER A 87 -16.94 -50.66 29.30
C SER A 87 -15.41 -50.82 29.11
N GLU A 88 -14.86 -50.34 27.98
CA GLU A 88 -13.46 -50.45 27.57
C GLU A 88 -12.74 -49.13 27.65
N MET A 89 -13.34 -48.08 28.20
CA MET A 89 -12.82 -46.73 28.22
C MET A 89 -11.64 -46.65 29.21
N PRO A 90 -10.45 -46.21 28.75
CA PRO A 90 -9.29 -46.09 29.63
C PRO A 90 -9.44 -44.94 30.64
N GLU A 91 -8.86 -45.07 31.83
CA GLU A 91 -8.85 -44.03 32.87
C GLU A 91 -8.13 -42.75 32.40
N THR A 92 -7.12 -42.89 31.53
CA THR A 92 -6.40 -41.80 30.91
C THR A 92 -6.52 -41.89 29.38
N ILE A 93 -7.11 -40.92 28.76
CA ILE A 93 -7.28 -40.84 27.33
C ILE A 93 -6.25 -39.84 26.80
N ILE A 94 -5.31 -40.31 26.01
CA ILE A 94 -4.27 -39.47 25.40
C ILE A 94 -4.79 -39.06 24.01
N LEU A 95 -5.21 -37.80 23.88
CA LEU A 95 -5.52 -37.26 22.57
C LEU A 95 -4.25 -36.91 21.83
N SER A 96 -4.12 -37.40 20.62
CA SER A 96 -3.09 -36.96 19.69
C SER A 96 -3.56 -35.68 19.03
N GLU A 97 -2.67 -34.71 18.95
CA GLU A 97 -2.95 -33.51 18.13
C GLU A 97 -3.39 -33.96 16.75
N ASP A 98 -4.49 -33.34 16.27
CA ASP A 98 -4.92 -33.56 14.91
C ASP A 98 -3.95 -32.80 13.99
N ASN A 99 -2.96 -33.51 13.49
CA ASN A 99 -2.00 -33.02 12.51
C ASN A 99 -2.60 -32.88 11.10
N GLU A 100 -3.92 -33.07 10.94
CA GLU A 100 -4.61 -32.38 9.87
C GLU A 100 -4.61 -30.89 10.26
N PHE A 101 -3.49 -30.19 9.96
CA PHE A 101 -3.50 -28.74 9.88
C PHE A 101 -4.82 -28.35 9.19
N LEU A 102 -5.64 -27.53 9.84
CA LEU A 102 -6.69 -26.82 9.15
C LEU A 102 -6.02 -26.17 7.94
N ASP A 103 -6.15 -26.82 6.78
CA ASP A 103 -5.49 -26.38 5.56
C ASP A 103 -5.77 -24.89 5.41
N GLU A 104 -4.74 -24.07 5.54
CA GLU A 104 -4.88 -22.64 5.45
C GLU A 104 -5.52 -22.31 4.11
N VAL A 105 -6.75 -21.77 4.16
CA VAL A 105 -7.51 -21.43 2.97
C VAL A 105 -7.12 -20.04 2.52
N VAL A 106 -6.67 -19.94 1.28
CA VAL A 106 -6.24 -18.68 0.67
C VAL A 106 -7.28 -18.22 -0.33
N VAL A 107 -7.64 -16.94 -0.27
CA VAL A 107 -8.54 -16.32 -1.26
C VAL A 107 -7.73 -16.01 -2.52
N ILE A 108 -8.07 -16.64 -3.63
CA ILE A 108 -7.47 -16.38 -4.94
C ILE A 108 -8.55 -16.12 -5.98
N GLY A 109 -8.45 -15.01 -6.69
CA GLY A 109 -9.38 -14.69 -7.78
C GLY A 109 -10.86 -14.83 -7.34
N TYR A 110 -11.60 -15.63 -8.03
CA TYR A 110 -13.02 -15.89 -7.81
C TYR A 110 -13.31 -17.11 -6.91
N GLY A 111 -12.43 -17.40 -5.94
CA GLY A 111 -12.63 -18.55 -5.05
C GLY A 111 -11.65 -18.63 -3.90
N THR A 112 -11.78 -19.67 -3.11
CA THR A 112 -10.87 -20.02 -2.03
C THR A 112 -10.26 -21.37 -2.33
N VAL A 113 -8.94 -21.49 -2.17
CA VAL A 113 -8.19 -22.74 -2.42
C VAL A 113 -7.36 -23.03 -1.18
N LYS A 114 -7.18 -24.31 -0.88
CA LYS A 114 -6.23 -24.72 0.16
C LYS A 114 -4.83 -24.28 -0.22
N LYS A 115 -4.04 -23.84 0.75
CA LYS A 115 -2.64 -23.43 0.53
C LYS A 115 -1.80 -24.58 -0.08
N SER A 116 -2.09 -25.81 0.34
CA SER A 116 -1.50 -27.03 -0.23
C SER A 116 -1.72 -27.18 -1.73
N ASP A 117 -2.84 -26.67 -2.26
CA ASP A 117 -3.27 -26.87 -3.66
C ASP A 117 -2.85 -25.71 -4.58
N LEU A 118 -2.29 -24.63 -4.01
CA LEU A 118 -1.81 -23.49 -4.79
C LEU A 118 -0.67 -23.89 -5.73
N THR A 119 -0.80 -23.58 -7.02
CA THR A 119 0.24 -23.80 -8.03
C THR A 119 1.06 -22.55 -8.35
N GLY A 120 0.56 -21.36 -7.96
CA GLY A 120 1.22 -20.07 -8.18
C GLY A 120 1.99 -19.55 -6.94
N SER A 121 2.78 -18.48 -7.16
CA SER A 121 3.48 -17.76 -6.09
C SER A 121 2.52 -16.81 -5.38
N VAL A 122 2.12 -17.17 -4.17
CA VAL A 122 1.16 -16.46 -3.33
C VAL A 122 1.74 -16.29 -1.92
N SER A 123 1.63 -15.09 -1.37
CA SER A 123 2.03 -14.78 0.01
C SER A 123 0.84 -14.21 0.77
N THR A 124 0.54 -14.76 1.95
CA THR A 124 -0.54 -14.28 2.82
C THR A 124 0.04 -13.68 4.09
N VAL A 125 -0.42 -12.49 4.46
CA VAL A 125 -0.06 -11.80 5.71
C VAL A 125 -1.35 -11.63 6.51
N LYS A 126 -1.43 -12.27 7.68
CA LYS A 126 -2.60 -12.20 8.57
C LYS A 126 -2.54 -10.99 9.50
N ALA A 127 -3.71 -10.47 9.90
CA ALA A 127 -3.80 -9.31 10.79
C ALA A 127 -3.11 -9.53 12.15
N ASP A 128 -3.08 -10.76 12.65
CA ASP A 128 -2.45 -11.11 13.94
C ASP A 128 -0.92 -11.08 13.86
N GLU A 129 -0.34 -11.23 12.67
CA GLU A 129 1.09 -11.13 12.38
C GLU A 129 1.52 -9.69 12.14
N ILE A 130 0.57 -8.76 12.15
CA ILE A 130 0.76 -7.37 11.79
C ILE A 130 1.09 -6.55 13.04
N ASN A 131 2.01 -5.60 12.89
CA ASN A 131 2.45 -4.73 13.96
C ASN A 131 1.30 -3.92 14.55
N LYS A 132 1.15 -3.95 15.87
CA LYS A 132 0.21 -3.13 16.62
C LYS A 132 0.80 -1.73 16.78
N GLY A 133 0.24 -0.73 16.11
CA GLY A 133 0.64 0.69 16.20
C GLY A 133 -0.46 1.56 15.60
N VAL A 134 -0.28 2.90 15.56
CA VAL A 134 -1.14 3.75 14.75
C VAL A 134 -0.81 3.49 13.29
N ILE A 135 -1.71 2.82 12.61
CA ILE A 135 -1.60 2.50 11.19
C ILE A 135 -2.60 3.37 10.48
N THR A 136 -2.11 4.40 9.82
CA THR A 136 -2.95 5.34 9.06
C THR A 136 -3.24 4.85 7.65
N SER A 137 -2.35 4.04 7.09
CA SER A 137 -2.53 3.35 5.81
C SER A 137 -2.33 1.85 5.93
N PRO A 138 -3.29 1.02 5.48
CA PRO A 138 -3.12 -0.44 5.41
C PRO A 138 -1.88 -0.90 4.62
N ALA A 139 -1.35 -0.09 3.71
CA ALA A 139 -0.12 -0.39 2.98
C ALA A 139 1.09 -0.61 3.90
N ASP A 140 1.16 0.13 5.01
CA ASP A 140 2.26 0.01 5.98
C ASP A 140 2.31 -1.37 6.64
N LEU A 141 1.18 -2.08 6.68
CA LEU A 141 1.08 -3.45 7.20
C LEU A 141 1.83 -4.48 6.35
N LEU A 142 2.01 -4.18 5.05
CA LEU A 142 2.72 -5.06 4.11
C LEU A 142 4.23 -4.80 4.07
N ARG A 143 4.71 -3.69 4.65
CA ARG A 143 6.13 -3.29 4.58
C ARG A 143 7.03 -4.34 5.22
N GLY A 144 7.98 -4.89 4.42
CA GLY A 144 8.93 -5.89 4.87
C GLY A 144 8.31 -7.25 5.26
N LYS A 145 7.05 -7.55 4.87
CA LYS A 145 6.35 -8.79 5.24
C LYS A 145 6.35 -9.85 4.15
N SER A 146 6.63 -9.52 2.91
CA SER A 146 6.61 -10.45 1.77
C SER A 146 7.77 -10.14 0.83
N ALA A 147 8.54 -11.16 0.46
CA ALA A 147 9.64 -11.02 -0.49
C ALA A 147 9.14 -10.45 -1.84
N GLY A 148 9.93 -9.59 -2.46
CA GLY A 148 9.58 -8.96 -3.74
C GLY A 148 8.49 -7.90 -3.67
N VAL A 149 7.92 -7.60 -2.49
CA VAL A 149 6.97 -6.51 -2.27
C VAL A 149 7.68 -5.33 -1.61
N VAL A 150 7.75 -4.22 -2.32
CA VAL A 150 8.34 -2.97 -1.82
C VAL A 150 7.23 -1.96 -1.57
N VAL A 151 7.14 -1.47 -0.33
CA VAL A 151 6.16 -0.46 0.09
C VAL A 151 6.93 0.78 0.53
N THR A 152 6.86 1.83 -0.27
CA THR A 152 7.49 3.13 0.02
C THR A 152 6.40 4.12 0.41
N ALA A 153 6.48 4.68 1.62
CA ALA A 153 5.55 5.75 2.02
C ALA A 153 5.76 6.98 1.13
N GLY A 154 4.69 7.61 0.68
CA GLY A 154 4.77 8.78 -0.21
C GLY A 154 5.42 9.98 0.47
N SER A 155 4.99 10.31 1.68
CA SER A 155 5.52 11.43 2.48
C SER A 155 5.12 11.30 3.95
N GLY A 156 5.55 12.24 4.80
CA GLY A 156 5.11 12.36 6.21
C GLY A 156 3.78 13.11 6.40
N MET A 157 3.12 13.53 5.33
CA MET A 157 1.87 14.28 5.39
C MET A 157 0.71 13.40 5.91
N PRO A 158 -0.21 13.96 6.73
CA PRO A 158 -1.42 13.24 7.14
C PRO A 158 -2.20 12.70 5.95
N GLY A 159 -2.61 11.42 6.00
CA GLY A 159 -3.35 10.79 4.91
C GLY A 159 -2.56 10.51 3.64
N ALA A 160 -1.24 10.69 3.64
CA ALA A 160 -0.40 10.33 2.49
C ALA A 160 -0.52 8.84 2.17
N GLY A 161 -0.64 8.51 0.90
CA GLY A 161 -0.62 7.14 0.40
C GLY A 161 0.78 6.53 0.36
N ALA A 162 0.85 5.26 0.01
CA ALA A 162 2.10 4.56 -0.22
C ALA A 162 2.19 4.05 -1.66
N THR A 163 3.41 3.99 -2.16
CA THR A 163 3.70 3.33 -3.44
C THR A 163 4.04 1.87 -3.20
N ILE A 164 3.29 0.96 -3.82
CA ILE A 164 3.53 -0.48 -3.72
C ILE A 164 4.03 -1.00 -5.06
N ARG A 165 5.08 -1.82 -5.04
CA ARG A 165 5.65 -2.49 -6.22
C ARG A 165 5.86 -3.96 -5.93
N ILE A 166 5.57 -4.81 -6.91
CA ILE A 166 5.76 -6.27 -6.82
C ILE A 166 6.70 -6.70 -7.94
N ARG A 167 7.85 -7.30 -7.57
CA ARG A 167 8.86 -7.80 -8.52
C ARG A 167 9.40 -6.71 -9.46
N GLY A 168 9.63 -5.50 -8.92
CA GLY A 168 10.15 -4.36 -9.65
C GLY A 168 9.12 -3.66 -10.55
N THR A 169 9.60 -2.94 -11.55
CA THR A 169 8.80 -2.16 -12.50
C THR A 169 8.69 -2.89 -13.83
N ALA A 170 7.48 -2.97 -14.41
CA ALA A 170 7.23 -3.70 -15.65
C ALA A 170 6.98 -2.80 -16.87
N SER A 171 6.78 -1.50 -16.68
CA SER A 171 6.54 -0.52 -17.75
C SER A 171 7.36 0.74 -17.56
N LEU A 172 7.55 1.53 -18.60
CA LEU A 172 8.22 2.84 -18.55
C LEU A 172 7.24 3.95 -18.14
N ASN A 173 6.04 3.98 -18.71
CA ASN A 173 5.06 5.06 -18.53
C ASN A 173 3.67 4.59 -18.07
N ALA A 174 3.34 3.30 -18.15
CA ALA A 174 2.06 2.78 -17.66
C ALA A 174 2.01 2.74 -16.12
N ASP A 175 0.79 2.63 -15.56
CA ASP A 175 0.60 2.39 -14.14
C ASP A 175 1.38 1.13 -13.70
N GLN A 176 2.18 1.29 -12.67
CA GLN A 176 3.05 0.25 -12.13
C GLN A 176 2.55 -0.28 -10.78
N SER A 177 1.38 0.19 -10.32
CA SER A 177 0.79 -0.23 -9.06
C SER A 177 0.10 -1.60 -9.21
N PRO A 178 0.15 -2.47 -8.19
CA PRO A 178 -0.63 -3.70 -8.19
C PRO A 178 -2.13 -3.40 -8.14
N LEU A 179 -2.94 -4.29 -8.69
CA LEU A 179 -4.38 -4.22 -8.54
C LEU A 179 -4.77 -4.47 -7.09
N ILE A 180 -5.58 -3.61 -6.51
CA ILE A 180 -6.18 -3.80 -5.19
C ILE A 180 -7.58 -4.42 -5.35
N VAL A 181 -7.82 -5.52 -4.64
CA VAL A 181 -9.12 -6.20 -4.57
C VAL A 181 -9.58 -6.24 -3.13
N ILE A 182 -10.77 -5.73 -2.83
CA ILE A 182 -11.32 -5.66 -1.47
C ILE A 182 -12.58 -6.51 -1.41
N ASP A 183 -12.57 -7.58 -0.61
CA ASP A 183 -13.69 -8.53 -0.46
C ASP A 183 -14.25 -9.03 -1.81
N GLY A 184 -13.36 -9.25 -2.78
CA GLY A 184 -13.70 -9.71 -4.13
C GLY A 184 -14.07 -8.60 -5.13
N LEU A 185 -14.00 -7.32 -4.76
CA LEU A 185 -14.23 -6.19 -5.66
C LEU A 185 -12.91 -5.55 -6.10
N PRO A 186 -12.55 -5.56 -7.39
CA PRO A 186 -11.41 -4.81 -7.92
C PRO A 186 -11.69 -3.30 -7.85
N VAL A 187 -10.91 -2.55 -7.08
CA VAL A 187 -11.06 -1.10 -6.92
C VAL A 187 -10.09 -0.32 -7.82
N SER A 188 -10.34 0.98 -8.00
CA SER A 188 -9.39 1.86 -8.71
C SER A 188 -8.25 2.26 -7.81
N ASN A 189 -7.03 2.27 -8.37
CA ASN A 189 -5.83 2.77 -7.72
C ASN A 189 -5.73 4.30 -7.75
N ASP A 190 -6.52 4.98 -8.59
CA ASP A 190 -6.49 6.43 -8.68
C ASP A 190 -6.95 7.06 -7.37
N GLY A 191 -6.17 8.00 -6.87
CA GLY A 191 -6.54 8.83 -5.73
C GLY A 191 -7.53 9.93 -6.11
N ILE A 192 -8.14 10.53 -5.11
CA ILE A 192 -8.86 11.82 -5.19
C ILE A 192 -8.26 12.76 -4.15
N SER A 193 -8.49 14.07 -4.29
CA SER A 193 -8.10 15.01 -3.25
C SER A 193 -8.67 14.55 -1.90
N GLY A 194 -7.82 14.43 -0.88
CA GLY A 194 -8.23 13.94 0.44
C GLY A 194 -8.15 12.42 0.65
N MET A 195 -8.02 11.62 -0.41
CA MET A 195 -7.80 10.17 -0.34
C MET A 195 -6.85 9.73 -1.45
N SER A 196 -5.56 9.73 -1.17
CA SER A 196 -4.49 9.55 -2.15
C SER A 196 -4.39 8.14 -2.74
N ASP A 197 -4.88 7.11 -2.04
CA ASP A 197 -4.93 5.74 -2.54
C ASP A 197 -6.18 4.99 -1.99
N PRO A 198 -6.61 3.86 -2.59
CA PRO A 198 -7.78 3.11 -2.12
C PRO A 198 -7.61 2.54 -0.71
N LEU A 199 -6.38 2.27 -0.28
CA LEU A 199 -6.11 1.69 1.04
C LEU A 199 -6.40 2.69 2.16
N THR A 200 -6.23 3.99 1.91
CA THR A 200 -6.55 5.02 2.91
C THR A 200 -8.05 5.10 3.25
N SER A 201 -8.91 4.50 2.43
CA SER A 201 -10.36 4.42 2.69
C SER A 201 -10.80 3.23 3.54
N ILE A 202 -9.89 2.31 3.90
CA ILE A 202 -10.19 1.13 4.71
C ILE A 202 -9.68 1.36 6.13
N ASN A 203 -10.49 1.00 7.13
CA ASN A 203 -10.01 0.94 8.50
C ASN A 203 -9.08 -0.28 8.67
N PRO A 204 -7.81 -0.09 9.07
CA PRO A 204 -6.87 -1.19 9.28
C PRO A 204 -7.38 -2.26 10.27
N GLU A 205 -8.17 -1.88 11.28
CA GLU A 205 -8.75 -2.81 12.27
C GLU A 205 -9.81 -3.75 11.68
N ASP A 206 -10.35 -3.42 10.48
CA ASP A 206 -11.30 -4.28 9.77
C ASP A 206 -10.63 -5.34 8.90
N ILE A 207 -9.33 -5.26 8.70
CA ILE A 207 -8.59 -6.18 7.83
C ILE A 207 -8.35 -7.51 8.58
N GLU A 208 -8.63 -8.62 7.90
CA GLU A 208 -8.34 -9.98 8.34
C GLU A 208 -6.99 -10.45 7.78
N SER A 209 -6.81 -10.27 6.46
CA SER A 209 -5.58 -10.69 5.78
C SER A 209 -5.33 -9.91 4.50
N PHE A 210 -4.05 -9.91 4.11
CA PHE A 210 -3.59 -9.54 2.77
C PHE A 210 -3.08 -10.79 2.07
N THR A 211 -3.54 -11.03 0.85
CA THR A 211 -3.00 -12.06 -0.03
C THR A 211 -2.37 -11.38 -1.23
N VAL A 212 -1.08 -11.58 -1.42
CA VAL A 212 -0.31 -11.02 -2.54
C VAL A 212 -0.10 -12.09 -3.60
N LEU A 213 -0.64 -11.86 -4.80
CA LEU A 213 -0.48 -12.70 -5.97
C LEU A 213 0.64 -12.11 -6.83
N LYS A 214 1.74 -12.86 -6.98
CA LYS A 214 2.99 -12.32 -7.56
C LYS A 214 3.26 -12.80 -8.98
N ASP A 215 2.72 -13.96 -9.39
CA ASP A 215 2.98 -14.54 -10.71
C ASP A 215 1.76 -14.50 -11.64
N ALA A 216 2.00 -14.73 -12.94
CA ALA A 216 0.95 -14.66 -13.95
C ALA A 216 -0.12 -15.74 -13.79
N SER A 217 0.18 -16.92 -13.22
CA SER A 217 -0.81 -17.98 -13.05
C SER A 217 -1.82 -17.62 -11.96
N ALA A 218 -1.36 -16.99 -10.88
CA ALA A 218 -2.21 -16.51 -9.81
C ALA A 218 -3.01 -15.25 -10.20
N THR A 219 -2.43 -14.39 -11.07
CA THR A 219 -3.02 -13.09 -11.45
C THR A 219 -3.84 -13.11 -12.73
N ALA A 220 -3.67 -14.11 -13.62
CA ALA A 220 -4.32 -14.17 -14.94
C ALA A 220 -5.85 -14.06 -14.88
N ILE A 221 -6.46 -14.57 -13.82
CA ILE A 221 -7.91 -14.49 -13.63
C ILE A 221 -8.43 -13.05 -13.47
N TYR A 222 -7.59 -12.11 -13.01
CA TYR A 222 -7.88 -10.68 -12.93
C TYR A 222 -7.54 -9.90 -14.21
N GLY A 223 -6.88 -10.56 -15.16
CA GLY A 223 -6.62 -10.07 -16.53
C GLY A 223 -5.66 -8.89 -16.60
N SER A 224 -6.01 -7.97 -17.49
CA SER A 224 -5.17 -6.83 -17.87
C SER A 224 -4.87 -5.83 -16.76
N ARG A 225 -5.62 -5.81 -15.68
CA ARG A 225 -5.35 -4.94 -14.52
C ARG A 225 -4.32 -5.52 -13.55
N ALA A 226 -3.90 -6.78 -13.76
CA ALA A 226 -3.08 -7.54 -12.82
C ALA A 226 -1.63 -7.77 -13.28
N SER A 227 -1.17 -7.06 -14.32
CA SER A 227 0.20 -7.18 -14.83
C SER A 227 1.28 -6.88 -13.78
N ASN A 228 0.98 -6.02 -12.83
CA ASN A 228 1.89 -5.62 -11.74
C ASN A 228 1.66 -6.40 -10.44
N GLY A 229 0.93 -7.53 -10.51
CA GLY A 229 0.51 -8.30 -9.35
C GLY A 229 -0.85 -7.85 -8.80
N VAL A 230 -1.35 -8.59 -7.81
CA VAL A 230 -2.63 -8.31 -7.16
C VAL A 230 -2.47 -8.39 -5.65
N ILE A 231 -3.08 -7.46 -4.93
CA ILE A 231 -3.21 -7.49 -3.48
C ILE A 231 -4.69 -7.68 -3.15
N VAL A 232 -5.04 -8.85 -2.66
CA VAL A 232 -6.40 -9.18 -2.20
C VAL A 232 -6.48 -8.89 -0.72
N ILE A 233 -7.39 -8.01 -0.34
CA ILE A 233 -7.68 -7.65 1.04
C ILE A 233 -8.97 -8.33 1.44
N THR A 234 -8.90 -9.18 2.45
CA THR A 234 -10.06 -9.80 3.07
C THR A 234 -10.35 -9.06 4.37
N THR A 235 -11.60 -8.62 4.54
CA THR A 235 -12.00 -7.98 5.78
C THR A 235 -12.71 -8.96 6.72
N LYS A 236 -12.62 -8.68 8.03
CA LYS A 236 -13.24 -9.48 9.10
C LYS A 236 -14.73 -9.59 8.88
N LYS A 237 -15.27 -10.80 8.98
CA LYS A 237 -16.68 -11.14 8.77
C LYS A 237 -17.40 -11.45 10.08
N GLY A 238 -18.71 -11.57 10.03
CA GLY A 238 -19.52 -12.05 11.14
C GLY A 238 -19.20 -13.50 11.52
N SER A 239 -19.33 -13.83 12.80
CA SER A 239 -19.06 -15.19 13.29
C SER A 239 -20.07 -16.19 12.74
N ARG A 240 -19.61 -17.22 12.06
CA ARG A 240 -20.42 -18.33 11.55
C ARG A 240 -20.56 -19.47 12.57
N THR A 241 -19.60 -19.56 13.50
CA THR A 241 -19.51 -20.60 14.55
C THR A 241 -19.36 -19.94 15.92
N GLY A 242 -19.56 -20.69 17.01
CA GLY A 242 -19.41 -20.18 18.38
C GLY A 242 -20.69 -19.55 18.96
N SER A 243 -20.54 -18.71 19.98
CA SER A 243 -21.64 -18.07 20.70
C SER A 243 -22.46 -17.15 19.79
N ALA A 244 -23.78 -17.18 19.92
CA ALA A 244 -24.68 -16.22 19.27
C ALA A 244 -24.63 -14.82 19.94
N ALA A 245 -24.01 -14.71 21.11
CA ALA A 245 -23.92 -13.43 21.83
C ALA A 245 -22.99 -12.48 21.04
N PRO A 246 -23.40 -11.21 20.86
CA PRO A 246 -22.59 -10.21 20.20
C PRO A 246 -21.23 -10.02 20.92
N GLN A 247 -20.17 -9.87 20.14
CA GLN A 247 -18.86 -9.47 20.63
C GLN A 247 -18.61 -8.02 20.27
N VAL A 248 -18.26 -7.23 21.27
CA VAL A 248 -17.87 -5.83 21.08
C VAL A 248 -16.38 -5.71 21.27
N THR A 249 -15.72 -5.03 20.35
CA THR A 249 -14.31 -4.64 20.46
C THR A 249 -14.21 -3.13 20.38
N ILE A 250 -13.50 -2.53 21.32
CA ILE A 250 -13.18 -1.10 21.34
C ILE A 250 -11.66 -0.97 21.32
N ASP A 251 -11.15 -0.29 20.31
CA ASP A 251 -9.73 0.04 20.16
C ASP A 251 -9.57 1.55 20.26
N PHE A 252 -8.56 2.02 20.98
CA PHE A 252 -8.20 3.41 21.02
C PHE A 252 -6.69 3.58 21.12
N THR A 253 -6.15 4.51 20.33
CA THR A 253 -4.75 4.90 20.38
C THR A 253 -4.59 6.40 20.40
N ALA A 254 -3.61 6.87 21.16
CA ALA A 254 -3.12 8.25 21.15
C ALA A 254 -1.64 8.24 20.83
N SER A 255 -1.19 9.14 19.95
CA SER A 255 0.21 9.21 19.58
C SER A 255 0.72 10.64 19.47
N ALA A 256 2.05 10.77 19.59
CA ALA A 256 2.82 11.98 19.33
C ALA A 256 3.78 11.73 18.18
N ASN A 257 3.66 12.53 17.13
CA ASN A 257 4.51 12.50 15.96
C ASN A 257 5.55 13.62 16.05
N THR A 258 6.82 13.27 15.89
CA THR A 258 7.95 14.21 15.95
C THR A 258 8.77 14.12 14.69
N ILE A 259 9.47 15.19 14.28
CA ILE A 259 10.41 15.14 13.18
C ILE A 259 11.54 14.16 13.53
N ALA A 260 11.80 13.18 12.67
CA ALA A 260 12.85 12.19 12.89
C ALA A 260 14.25 12.73 12.59
N LYS A 261 14.38 13.59 11.55
CA LYS A 261 15.64 14.22 11.13
C LYS A 261 15.35 15.58 10.49
N TYR A 262 16.11 16.60 10.86
CA TYR A 262 16.09 17.91 10.23
C TYR A 262 17.16 18.00 9.13
N GLN A 263 16.94 18.85 8.12
CA GLN A 263 17.94 19.18 7.14
C GLN A 263 19.03 20.06 7.81
N LYS A 264 20.28 19.74 7.58
CA LYS A 264 21.39 20.53 8.15
C LYS A 264 21.64 21.76 7.27
N VAL A 265 21.09 22.90 7.65
CA VAL A 265 21.33 24.21 7.04
C VAL A 265 22.29 25.05 7.89
N LEU A 266 22.85 26.13 7.31
CA LEU A 266 23.66 27.07 8.08
C LEU A 266 22.76 27.90 9.02
N ASP A 267 23.25 28.18 10.22
CA ASP A 267 22.69 29.17 11.14
C ASP A 267 23.21 30.58 10.80
N ALA A 268 22.81 31.58 11.59
CA ALA A 268 23.20 32.98 11.34
C ALA A 268 24.73 33.20 11.40
N GLU A 269 25.42 32.49 12.27
CA GLU A 269 26.91 32.56 12.35
C GLU A 269 27.53 31.89 11.13
N GLY A 270 27.04 30.68 10.76
CA GLY A 270 27.54 29.93 9.62
C GLY A 270 27.40 30.68 8.31
N ILE A 271 26.20 31.24 8.02
CA ILE A 271 25.99 32.04 6.80
C ILE A 271 26.81 33.32 6.77
N THR A 272 26.93 33.99 7.92
CA THR A 272 27.78 35.21 8.04
C THR A 272 29.23 34.88 7.72
N ASN A 273 29.77 33.82 8.31
CA ASN A 273 31.14 33.38 8.06
C ASN A 273 31.39 32.95 6.60
N LEU A 274 30.41 32.26 5.99
CA LEU A 274 30.49 31.87 4.59
C LEU A 274 30.47 33.08 3.66
N ILE A 275 29.61 34.08 3.89
CA ILE A 275 29.53 35.33 3.13
C ILE A 275 30.87 36.08 3.23
N ARG A 276 31.43 36.24 4.44
CA ARG A 276 32.72 36.87 4.63
C ARG A 276 33.87 36.14 3.94
N SER A 277 33.87 34.82 3.97
CA SER A 277 34.90 34.02 3.32
C SER A 277 34.83 34.08 1.80
N PHE A 278 33.63 34.15 1.22
CA PHE A 278 33.43 34.11 -0.23
C PHE A 278 33.46 35.49 -0.88
N TYR A 279 32.76 36.47 -0.30
CA TYR A 279 32.69 37.84 -0.86
C TYR A 279 33.63 38.85 -0.21
N GLY A 280 34.23 38.49 0.93
CA GLY A 280 35.10 39.39 1.72
C GLY A 280 34.33 40.22 2.77
N THR A 281 35.06 40.65 3.80
CA THR A 281 34.55 41.54 4.84
C THR A 281 34.24 42.95 4.27
N GLY A 282 33.08 43.52 4.65
CA GLY A 282 32.60 44.80 4.13
C GLY A 282 31.89 44.70 2.78
N SER A 283 31.65 43.50 2.27
CA SER A 283 30.92 43.31 1.03
C SER A 283 29.48 43.75 1.11
N VAL A 284 28.85 44.01 -0.07
CA VAL A 284 27.41 44.33 -0.16
C VAL A 284 26.57 43.22 0.43
N ALA A 285 26.97 41.96 0.22
CA ALA A 285 26.27 40.80 0.81
C ALA A 285 26.29 40.84 2.34
N GLU A 286 27.46 41.13 2.95
CA GLU A 286 27.57 41.25 4.41
C GLU A 286 26.74 42.40 4.96
N ALA A 287 26.69 43.54 4.25
CA ALA A 287 25.88 44.69 4.66
C ALA A 287 24.36 44.43 4.69
N ASN A 288 23.91 43.42 3.99
CA ASN A 288 22.50 42.99 3.92
C ASN A 288 22.13 41.88 4.91
N LEU A 289 23.08 41.42 5.75
CA LEU A 289 22.80 40.53 6.86
C LEU A 289 21.94 41.23 7.92
N GLY A 290 20.99 40.50 8.48
CA GLY A 290 20.07 40.98 9.50
C GLY A 290 19.13 42.11 9.04
N VAL A 291 18.61 42.87 9.97
CA VAL A 291 17.70 44.01 9.72
C VAL A 291 18.16 45.17 10.57
N ARG A 292 18.51 46.32 9.94
CA ARG A 292 18.99 47.55 10.63
C ARG A 292 20.16 47.28 11.61
N GLY A 293 21.10 46.45 11.20
CA GLY A 293 22.27 46.10 12.01
C GLY A 293 22.03 45.11 13.13
N VAL A 294 20.80 44.60 13.26
CA VAL A 294 20.47 43.49 14.16
C VAL A 294 20.47 42.17 13.39
N ILE A 295 21.39 41.28 13.74
CA ILE A 295 21.44 39.92 13.19
C ILE A 295 20.55 39.03 14.09
N TYR A 296 19.52 38.44 13.50
CA TYR A 296 18.71 37.41 14.13
C TYR A 296 19.35 36.03 13.96
N ASP A 297 18.89 35.04 14.66
CA ASP A 297 19.26 33.63 14.46
C ASP A 297 18.00 32.79 14.43
N THR A 298 17.32 32.83 13.30
CA THR A 298 16.01 32.20 13.11
C THR A 298 16.18 30.77 12.58
N ASP A 299 15.83 29.78 13.39
CA ASP A 299 15.74 28.38 12.95
C ASP A 299 14.40 28.16 12.21
N TRP A 300 14.41 28.41 10.90
CA TRP A 300 13.21 28.35 10.07
C TRP A 300 12.51 26.98 10.10
N GLN A 301 13.26 25.88 10.27
CA GLN A 301 12.67 24.56 10.38
C GLN A 301 11.88 24.40 11.68
N LYS A 302 12.34 24.92 12.81
CA LYS A 302 11.54 24.93 14.07
C LYS A 302 10.31 25.85 13.97
N GLU A 303 10.39 26.92 13.18
CA GLU A 303 9.26 27.82 12.98
C GLU A 303 8.13 27.16 12.18
N ILE A 304 8.42 26.23 11.26
CA ILE A 304 7.41 25.58 10.42
C ILE A 304 6.94 24.21 10.98
N TYR A 305 7.75 23.52 11.78
CA TYR A 305 7.41 22.19 12.31
C TYR A 305 6.86 22.24 13.73
N GLN A 306 6.18 21.16 14.11
CA GLN A 306 5.57 20.97 15.44
C GLN A 306 5.56 19.50 15.84
N VAL A 307 5.42 19.23 17.16
CA VAL A 307 4.98 17.93 17.65
C VAL A 307 3.49 17.77 17.39
N ALA A 308 3.10 16.73 16.70
CA ALA A 308 1.74 16.57 16.18
C ALA A 308 1.02 15.38 16.82
N PRO A 309 -0.14 15.59 17.49
CA PRO A 309 -0.92 14.50 18.04
C PRO A 309 -1.71 13.78 16.97
N THR A 310 -1.92 12.46 17.18
CA THR A 310 -2.91 11.66 16.44
C THR A 310 -3.75 10.88 17.42
N TYR A 311 -5.05 10.85 17.18
CA TYR A 311 -6.03 10.05 17.91
C TYR A 311 -6.75 9.15 16.94
N ASP A 312 -6.81 7.86 17.25
CA ASP A 312 -7.54 6.88 16.48
C ASP A 312 -8.41 6.05 17.41
N GLY A 313 -9.66 5.86 17.02
CA GLY A 313 -10.63 5.08 17.78
C GLY A 313 -11.50 4.23 16.87
N ASN A 314 -11.71 2.99 17.25
CA ASN A 314 -12.55 2.05 16.51
C ASN A 314 -13.46 1.28 17.46
N ILE A 315 -14.71 1.08 17.04
CA ILE A 315 -15.67 0.20 17.70
C ILE A 315 -16.21 -0.80 16.69
N SER A 316 -16.23 -2.07 17.04
CA SER A 316 -16.81 -3.10 16.19
C SER A 316 -17.74 -4.03 16.97
N LEU A 317 -18.81 -4.42 16.30
CA LEU A 317 -19.81 -5.37 16.76
C LEU A 317 -19.83 -6.57 15.82
N ASN A 318 -19.52 -7.75 16.34
CA ASN A 318 -19.47 -9.00 15.59
C ASN A 318 -20.44 -10.01 16.22
N GLY A 319 -21.27 -10.67 15.40
CA GLY A 319 -22.23 -11.64 15.91
C GLY A 319 -22.98 -12.37 14.83
N ARG A 320 -24.07 -13.04 15.24
CA ARG A 320 -25.02 -13.68 14.33
C ARG A 320 -26.45 -13.58 14.84
N ILE A 321 -27.38 -13.41 13.91
CA ILE A 321 -28.81 -13.47 14.19
C ILE A 321 -29.30 -14.86 13.74
N GLY A 322 -29.74 -15.67 14.73
CA GLY A 322 -30.09 -17.06 14.46
C GLY A 322 -28.91 -17.86 13.91
N SER A 323 -29.19 -18.82 13.04
CA SER A 323 -28.17 -19.61 12.31
C SER A 323 -27.90 -19.08 10.90
N PHE A 324 -28.70 -18.11 10.41
CA PHE A 324 -28.71 -17.73 9.00
C PHE A 324 -27.98 -16.43 8.68
N LEU A 325 -27.80 -15.50 9.66
CA LEU A 325 -27.25 -14.16 9.39
C LEU A 325 -26.05 -13.85 10.30
N PRO A 326 -24.84 -14.22 9.92
CA PRO A 326 -23.62 -13.62 10.45
C PRO A 326 -23.52 -12.13 10.05
N TYR A 327 -23.13 -11.28 11.00
CA TYR A 327 -22.96 -9.85 10.76
C TYR A 327 -21.75 -9.29 11.47
N ARG A 328 -21.13 -8.27 10.86
CA ARG A 328 -20.15 -7.39 11.49
C ARG A 328 -20.46 -5.95 11.10
N ILE A 329 -20.40 -5.07 12.08
CA ILE A 329 -20.51 -3.62 11.90
C ILE A 329 -19.34 -2.99 12.63
N SER A 330 -18.62 -2.07 11.99
CA SER A 330 -17.55 -1.33 12.64
C SER A 330 -17.61 0.14 12.26
N GLY A 331 -17.21 0.99 13.18
CA GLY A 331 -17.07 2.43 12.98
C GLY A 331 -15.74 2.91 13.53
N GLY A 332 -15.03 3.71 12.77
CA GLY A 332 -13.73 4.24 13.15
C GLY A 332 -13.66 5.74 12.98
N PHE A 333 -12.83 6.39 13.80
CA PHE A 333 -12.52 7.81 13.72
C PHE A 333 -11.03 8.01 13.90
N THR A 334 -10.40 8.76 12.99
CA THR A 334 -8.99 9.15 13.05
C THR A 334 -8.89 10.66 12.97
N SER A 335 -8.14 11.30 13.90
CA SER A 335 -7.76 12.72 13.82
C SER A 335 -6.25 12.82 13.89
N GLN A 336 -5.62 13.21 12.80
CA GLN A 336 -4.18 13.28 12.65
C GLN A 336 -3.74 14.70 12.34
N ALA A 337 -2.97 15.32 13.23
CA ALA A 337 -2.24 16.54 12.92
C ALA A 337 -0.93 16.19 12.21
N GLY A 338 -0.47 17.05 11.32
CA GLY A 338 0.82 16.92 10.65
C GLY A 338 1.94 17.62 11.41
N THR A 339 3.15 17.12 11.20
CA THR A 339 4.37 17.73 11.76
C THR A 339 4.70 19.09 11.12
N LEU A 340 4.26 19.34 9.89
CA LEU A 340 4.23 20.69 9.30
C LEU A 340 2.99 21.42 9.80
N LYS A 341 3.17 22.60 10.39
CA LYS A 341 2.07 23.42 10.90
C LYS A 341 1.03 23.70 9.82
N GLY A 342 -0.25 23.61 10.17
CA GLY A 342 -1.37 23.81 9.23
C GLY A 342 -1.88 22.56 8.54
N SER A 343 -1.13 21.45 8.52
CA SER A 343 -1.65 20.20 7.97
C SER A 343 -2.41 19.38 9.01
N LYS A 344 -3.57 18.84 8.60
CA LYS A 344 -4.44 18.00 9.45
C LYS A 344 -5.36 17.14 8.60
N MET A 345 -5.71 15.95 9.10
CA MET A 345 -6.74 15.09 8.54
C MET A 345 -7.69 14.61 9.64
N ASN A 346 -8.99 14.68 9.38
CA ASN A 346 -10.00 13.98 10.17
C ASN A 346 -10.70 12.98 9.27
N ARG A 347 -10.77 11.72 9.66
CA ARG A 347 -11.38 10.64 8.88
C ARG A 347 -12.37 9.87 9.74
N GLY A 348 -13.56 9.65 9.19
CA GLY A 348 -14.58 8.74 9.73
C GLY A 348 -14.77 7.55 8.78
N THR A 349 -14.88 6.34 9.31
CA THR A 349 -15.12 5.10 8.55
C THR A 349 -16.30 4.35 9.12
N LEU A 350 -17.08 3.73 8.25
CA LEU A 350 -18.17 2.82 8.61
C LEU A 350 -18.08 1.59 7.71
N SER A 351 -18.08 0.41 8.30
CA SER A 351 -18.06 -0.86 7.56
C SER A 351 -19.19 -1.77 8.00
N LEU A 352 -19.85 -2.38 7.03
CA LEU A 352 -20.93 -3.35 7.21
C LEU A 352 -20.61 -4.60 6.41
N ASN A 353 -20.65 -5.75 7.07
CA ASN A 353 -20.55 -7.06 6.44
C ASN A 353 -21.71 -7.95 6.90
N LEU A 354 -22.51 -8.44 5.97
CA LEU A 354 -23.62 -9.36 6.20
C LEU A 354 -23.46 -10.57 5.30
N SER A 355 -23.57 -11.77 5.85
CA SER A 355 -23.38 -13.01 5.09
C SER A 355 -24.54 -14.01 5.31
N PRO A 356 -25.81 -13.64 4.99
CA PRO A 356 -26.94 -14.55 5.16
C PRO A 356 -26.86 -15.77 4.25
N SER A 357 -27.37 -16.89 4.73
CA SER A 357 -27.51 -18.14 3.98
C SER A 357 -28.96 -18.59 3.99
N PHE A 358 -29.47 -19.02 2.82
CA PHE A 358 -30.82 -19.42 2.58
C PHE A 358 -30.88 -20.82 1.93
N PHE A 359 -32.07 -21.47 1.98
CA PHE A 359 -32.33 -22.76 1.33
C PHE A 359 -31.29 -23.82 1.74
N ASP A 360 -31.15 -24.06 3.03
CA ASP A 360 -30.19 -25.02 3.60
C ASP A 360 -28.74 -24.80 3.10
N LYS A 361 -28.35 -23.53 3.00
CA LYS A 361 -27.04 -23.04 2.52
C LYS A 361 -26.80 -23.22 1.00
N HIS A 362 -27.84 -23.49 0.20
CA HIS A 362 -27.68 -23.45 -1.26
C HIS A 362 -27.46 -22.04 -1.78
N LEU A 363 -28.08 -21.02 -1.20
CA LEU A 363 -27.80 -19.63 -1.54
C LEU A 363 -27.06 -18.95 -0.38
N THR A 364 -25.85 -18.49 -0.62
CA THR A 364 -25.10 -17.60 0.27
C THR A 364 -25.01 -16.22 -0.37
N VAL A 365 -25.42 -15.21 0.38
CA VAL A 365 -25.30 -13.82 -0.06
C VAL A 365 -24.25 -13.14 0.82
N ASN A 366 -23.25 -12.45 0.21
CA ASN A 366 -22.30 -11.63 0.93
C ASN A 366 -22.53 -10.17 0.53
N LEU A 367 -22.92 -9.35 1.49
CA LEU A 367 -23.12 -7.91 1.32
C LEU A 367 -22.03 -7.18 2.09
N ASN A 368 -21.20 -6.45 1.37
CA ASN A 368 -20.13 -5.64 1.94
C ASN A 368 -20.37 -4.17 1.57
N GLY A 369 -20.27 -3.28 2.54
CA GLY A 369 -20.35 -1.86 2.34
C GLY A 369 -19.35 -1.14 3.24
N LYS A 370 -18.52 -0.25 2.66
CA LYS A 370 -17.53 0.55 3.36
C LYS A 370 -17.69 2.01 2.94
N GLY A 371 -18.06 2.85 3.91
CA GLY A 371 -18.17 4.29 3.72
C GLY A 371 -17.05 5.02 4.43
N THR A 372 -16.43 6.00 3.78
CA THR A 372 -15.39 6.83 4.35
C THR A 372 -15.65 8.29 4.02
N TYR A 373 -15.51 9.13 5.04
CA TYR A 373 -15.44 10.58 4.92
C TYR A 373 -14.11 11.06 5.47
N ALA A 374 -13.42 11.94 4.76
CA ALA A 374 -12.20 12.58 5.22
C ALA A 374 -12.24 14.07 4.94
N LYS A 375 -11.95 14.88 5.97
CA LYS A 375 -11.67 16.30 5.81
C LYS A 375 -10.18 16.55 6.01
N ASN A 376 -9.57 17.20 5.03
CA ASN A 376 -8.15 17.47 4.99
C ASN A 376 -7.89 18.96 4.96
N TRP A 377 -6.86 19.38 5.67
CA TRP A 377 -6.25 20.71 5.61
C TRP A 377 -4.82 20.51 5.15
N TYR A 378 -4.48 21.10 4.01
CA TYR A 378 -3.15 20.97 3.42
C TYR A 378 -2.31 22.19 3.75
N ALA A 379 -1.19 21.96 4.43
CA ALA A 379 -0.18 22.99 4.55
C ALA A 379 0.54 23.20 3.21
N ASN A 380 0.97 24.41 2.96
CA ASN A 380 1.84 24.68 1.81
C ASN A 380 3.21 24.02 2.00
N THR A 381 3.49 22.97 1.26
CA THR A 381 4.73 22.20 1.35
C THR A 381 5.96 22.97 0.85
N ASP A 382 5.78 24.02 0.05
CA ASP A 382 6.87 24.88 -0.42
C ASP A 382 7.61 25.56 0.75
N ALA A 383 6.92 25.71 1.89
CA ALA A 383 7.54 26.19 3.13
C ALA A 383 8.71 25.34 3.61
N ILE A 384 8.75 24.04 3.26
CA ILE A 384 9.86 23.13 3.62
C ILE A 384 11.12 23.49 2.84
N GLY A 385 10.99 23.69 1.53
CA GLY A 385 12.09 24.18 0.68
C GLY A 385 12.51 25.58 1.08
N ALA A 386 11.54 26.48 1.26
CA ALA A 386 11.81 27.84 1.69
C ALA A 386 12.58 27.90 3.03
N ALA A 387 12.26 27.03 3.99
CA ALA A 387 12.97 26.98 5.29
C ALA A 387 14.46 26.55 5.17
N ASN A 388 14.82 25.88 4.09
CA ASN A 388 16.22 25.54 3.81
C ASN A 388 16.99 26.70 3.13
N HIS A 389 16.27 27.58 2.42
CA HIS A 389 16.84 28.63 1.58
C HIS A 389 16.74 30.03 2.18
N TYR A 390 15.76 30.29 3.06
CA TYR A 390 15.56 31.61 3.61
C TYR A 390 16.69 32.01 4.57
N ASP A 391 17.06 33.28 4.52
CA ASP A 391 18.14 33.86 5.32
C ASP A 391 17.89 33.72 6.84
N PRO A 392 18.73 33.00 7.60
CA PRO A 392 18.55 32.82 9.04
C PRO A 392 18.80 34.09 9.84
N THR A 393 19.44 35.11 9.23
CA THR A 393 19.70 36.40 9.90
C THR A 393 18.49 37.34 9.93
N LYS A 394 17.35 36.93 9.30
CA LYS A 394 16.10 37.71 9.27
C LYS A 394 15.11 37.21 10.33
N PRO A 395 14.28 38.13 10.90
CA PRO A 395 13.20 37.73 11.79
C PRO A 395 12.02 37.16 11.00
N VAL A 396 11.13 36.40 11.68
CA VAL A 396 9.88 35.87 11.07
C VAL A 396 8.96 37.02 10.65
N TYR A 397 8.73 37.99 11.54
CA TYR A 397 7.80 39.09 11.32
C TYR A 397 8.53 40.35 10.90
N CYS A 398 7.87 41.15 10.05
CA CYS A 398 8.38 42.43 9.64
C CYS A 398 8.53 43.39 10.83
N VAL A 399 9.71 43.98 11.00
CA VAL A 399 10.00 44.97 12.05
C VAL A 399 9.67 46.38 11.63
N TYR A 400 9.18 46.59 10.42
CA TYR A 400 8.76 47.88 9.88
C TYR A 400 7.25 48.11 10.06
N ALA A 401 6.81 49.37 9.98
CA ALA A 401 5.39 49.74 10.07
C ALA A 401 4.59 49.34 8.79
N ASP A 402 5.26 48.95 7.72
CA ASP A 402 4.62 48.50 6.49
C ASP A 402 4.13 47.07 6.63
N HIS A 403 2.81 46.85 6.61
CA HIS A 403 2.14 45.57 6.72
C HIS A 403 1.54 45.10 5.39
N SER A 404 2.03 45.62 4.25
CA SER A 404 1.54 45.29 2.92
C SER A 404 1.65 43.79 2.57
N LEU A 405 2.54 43.06 3.26
CA LEU A 405 2.79 41.61 3.10
C LEU A 405 2.28 40.79 4.30
N ASN A 406 1.15 41.15 4.84
CA ASN A 406 0.53 40.45 5.98
C ASN A 406 1.41 40.37 7.26
N GLY A 407 2.35 41.30 7.40
CA GLY A 407 3.20 41.43 8.58
C GLY A 407 4.44 40.52 8.62
N TYR A 408 4.70 39.74 7.60
CA TYR A 408 5.90 38.87 7.53
C TYR A 408 7.09 39.60 6.93
N SER A 409 8.31 39.19 7.33
CA SER A 409 9.56 39.67 6.72
C SER A 409 9.66 39.17 5.29
N ALA A 410 9.94 40.08 4.34
CA ALA A 410 10.19 39.79 2.94
C ALA A 410 11.40 40.54 2.44
N TRP A 411 11.99 40.08 1.37
CA TRP A 411 13.09 40.77 0.71
C TRP A 411 12.60 41.90 -0.20
N HIS A 412 13.30 43.01 -0.17
CA HIS A 412 13.03 44.19 -1.02
C HIS A 412 14.28 44.53 -1.83
N ASP A 413 14.08 45.04 -3.02
CA ASP A 413 15.18 45.58 -3.84
C ASP A 413 15.71 46.92 -3.27
N THR A 414 16.75 47.48 -3.87
CA THR A 414 17.35 48.75 -3.44
C THR A 414 16.44 49.95 -3.60
N ALA A 415 15.35 49.84 -4.36
CA ALA A 415 14.34 50.86 -4.54
C ALA A 415 13.18 50.73 -3.54
N GLY A 416 13.18 49.68 -2.71
CA GLY A 416 12.15 49.40 -1.72
C GLY A 416 10.96 48.58 -2.26
N ASN A 417 11.03 48.10 -3.51
CA ASN A 417 9.98 47.20 -4.04
C ASN A 417 10.18 45.77 -3.56
N LEU A 418 9.08 44.99 -3.45
CA LEU A 418 9.15 43.57 -3.15
C LEU A 418 10.05 42.85 -4.17
N ASN A 419 11.02 42.09 -3.68
CA ASN A 419 11.89 41.30 -4.54
C ASN A 419 11.24 39.93 -4.84
N VAL A 420 10.50 39.83 -5.94
CA VAL A 420 9.80 38.61 -6.36
C VAL A 420 10.74 37.50 -6.82
N MET A 421 12.04 37.69 -6.87
CA MET A 421 13.03 36.64 -7.15
C MET A 421 13.54 35.99 -5.87
N ALA A 422 13.30 36.59 -4.71
CA ALA A 422 13.79 36.12 -3.44
C ALA A 422 12.99 34.91 -2.94
N THR A 423 13.62 34.10 -2.09
CA THR A 423 12.92 33.04 -1.36
C THR A 423 11.84 33.67 -0.47
N MET A 424 10.63 33.17 -0.56
CA MET A 424 9.48 33.62 0.26
C MET A 424 9.62 33.18 1.72
N ASN A 425 9.06 33.97 2.62
CA ASN A 425 9.06 33.65 4.05
C ASN A 425 8.34 32.32 4.33
N PRO A 426 8.99 31.32 4.94
CA PRO A 426 8.41 29.99 5.17
C PRO A 426 7.13 29.99 6.02
N VAL A 427 7.03 30.90 7.00
CA VAL A 427 5.86 31.01 7.88
C VAL A 427 4.71 31.70 7.16
N ALA A 428 4.99 32.70 6.34
CA ALA A 428 4.00 33.36 5.48
C ALA A 428 3.39 32.35 4.51
N LEU A 429 4.20 31.52 3.85
CA LEU A 429 3.71 30.45 2.97
C LEU A 429 2.71 29.51 3.63
N LEU A 430 2.89 29.21 4.93
CA LEU A 430 1.96 28.37 5.68
C LEU A 430 0.70 29.09 6.12
N LYS A 431 0.75 30.41 6.33
CA LYS A 431 -0.36 31.17 6.91
C LYS A 431 -1.24 31.85 5.88
N ASP A 432 -0.65 32.29 4.77
CA ASP A 432 -1.34 33.02 3.73
C ASP A 432 -2.04 32.11 2.71
N LYS A 433 -1.79 30.78 2.76
CA LYS A 433 -2.48 29.78 1.95
C LYS A 433 -3.42 28.96 2.80
N GLN A 434 -4.67 28.83 2.36
CA GLN A 434 -5.68 27.90 2.87
C GLN A 434 -6.01 26.89 1.79
N ASP A 435 -5.93 25.62 2.10
CA ASP A 435 -6.19 24.52 1.16
C ASP A 435 -6.93 23.42 1.91
N GLU A 436 -8.21 23.23 1.57
CA GLU A 436 -9.09 22.30 2.26
C GLU A 436 -9.79 21.40 1.24
N ALA A 437 -9.96 20.11 1.61
CA ALA A 437 -10.74 19.17 0.84
C ALA A 437 -11.60 18.28 1.74
N ASP A 438 -12.87 18.13 1.32
CA ASP A 438 -13.80 17.15 1.83
C ASP A 438 -13.87 15.98 0.84
N ALA A 439 -13.57 14.77 1.28
CA ALA A 439 -13.55 13.57 0.44
C ALA A 439 -14.50 12.50 0.97
N TYR A 440 -15.26 11.92 0.07
CA TYR A 440 -16.21 10.85 0.33
C TYR A 440 -15.86 9.65 -0.52
N ARG A 441 -15.95 8.44 0.04
CA ARG A 441 -15.82 7.21 -0.74
C ARG A 441 -16.76 6.15 -0.21
N PHE A 442 -17.38 5.43 -1.12
CA PHE A 442 -18.16 4.25 -0.83
C PHE A 442 -17.71 3.10 -1.72
N ILE A 443 -17.28 2.01 -1.09
CA ILE A 443 -16.91 0.76 -1.73
C ILE A 443 -17.88 -0.31 -1.25
N GLY A 444 -18.56 -0.97 -2.16
CA GLY A 444 -19.50 -2.01 -1.77
C GLY A 444 -19.75 -3.03 -2.86
N ASN A 445 -20.09 -4.24 -2.44
CA ASN A 445 -20.52 -5.28 -3.35
C ASN A 445 -21.61 -6.17 -2.74
N ALA A 446 -22.39 -6.76 -3.62
CA ALA A 446 -23.35 -7.82 -3.33
C ALA A 446 -22.97 -9.05 -4.15
N GLN A 447 -22.52 -10.10 -3.47
CA GLN A 447 -22.16 -11.37 -4.09
C GLN A 447 -23.21 -12.42 -3.75
N PHE A 448 -23.73 -13.09 -4.77
CA PHE A 448 -24.69 -14.18 -4.68
C PHE A 448 -23.99 -15.46 -5.14
N ASP A 449 -23.90 -16.45 -4.27
CA ASP A 449 -23.32 -17.77 -4.54
C ASP A 449 -24.43 -18.81 -4.39
N TYR A 450 -24.81 -19.45 -5.47
CA TYR A 450 -25.93 -20.39 -5.53
C TYR A 450 -25.46 -21.77 -5.98
N LYS A 451 -25.58 -22.76 -5.10
CA LYS A 451 -25.40 -24.19 -5.40
C LYS A 451 -26.68 -24.71 -6.01
N ILE A 452 -26.60 -25.30 -7.21
CA ILE A 452 -27.79 -25.80 -7.90
C ILE A 452 -28.35 -27.03 -7.17
N HIS A 453 -29.64 -26.97 -6.80
CA HIS A 453 -30.33 -28.10 -6.16
C HIS A 453 -30.29 -29.35 -7.05
N GLY A 454 -29.83 -30.48 -6.49
CA GLY A 454 -29.67 -31.76 -7.21
C GLY A 454 -28.44 -31.83 -8.11
N LEU A 455 -27.65 -30.75 -8.25
CA LEU A 455 -26.34 -30.71 -8.90
C LEU A 455 -25.40 -29.77 -8.11
N GLU A 456 -25.15 -30.14 -6.86
CA GLU A 456 -24.48 -29.30 -5.87
C GLU A 456 -22.98 -29.08 -6.15
N ASP A 457 -22.43 -29.91 -7.05
CA ASP A 457 -21.10 -29.72 -7.61
C ASP A 457 -21.00 -28.47 -8.52
N LEU A 458 -22.16 -27.95 -9.02
CA LEU A 458 -22.24 -26.76 -9.87
C LEU A 458 -22.74 -25.56 -9.09
N ARG A 459 -21.99 -24.50 -9.09
CA ARG A 459 -22.29 -23.21 -8.45
C ARG A 459 -22.36 -22.10 -9.48
N LEU A 460 -23.29 -21.18 -9.27
CA LEU A 460 -23.41 -19.93 -10.01
C LEU A 460 -23.09 -18.77 -9.08
N ASN A 461 -22.21 -17.90 -9.51
CA ASN A 461 -21.83 -16.72 -8.73
C ASN A 461 -22.11 -15.45 -9.53
N LEU A 462 -22.77 -14.50 -8.87
CA LEU A 462 -23.00 -13.15 -9.39
C LEU A 462 -22.44 -12.15 -8.38
N ASN A 463 -21.53 -11.28 -8.81
CA ASN A 463 -20.95 -10.20 -8.01
C ASN A 463 -21.29 -8.86 -8.66
N LEU A 464 -21.98 -7.99 -7.93
CA LEU A 464 -22.34 -6.64 -8.33
C LEU A 464 -21.57 -5.68 -7.43
N GLY A 465 -20.73 -4.82 -8.01
CA GLY A 465 -19.82 -3.95 -7.29
C GLY A 465 -19.93 -2.48 -7.66
N ILE A 466 -19.66 -1.62 -6.69
CA ILE A 466 -19.59 -0.18 -6.85
C ILE A 466 -18.41 0.40 -6.06
N ASP A 467 -17.61 1.26 -6.70
CA ASP A 467 -16.59 2.11 -6.07
C ASP A 467 -16.88 3.55 -6.49
N TRP A 468 -17.54 4.28 -5.61
CA TRP A 468 -17.86 5.69 -5.78
C TRP A 468 -16.98 6.55 -4.90
N ALA A 469 -16.44 7.63 -5.47
CA ALA A 469 -15.65 8.60 -4.73
C ALA A 469 -16.01 10.02 -5.21
N LYS A 470 -16.05 10.97 -4.28
CA LYS A 470 -16.24 12.39 -4.55
C LYS A 470 -15.31 13.20 -3.67
N SER A 471 -14.74 14.25 -4.22
CA SER A 471 -13.94 15.23 -3.50
C SER A 471 -14.39 16.63 -3.89
N GLU A 472 -14.55 17.49 -2.90
CA GLU A 472 -14.83 18.92 -3.06
C GLU A 472 -13.82 19.69 -2.24
N GLY A 473 -13.33 20.80 -2.75
CA GLY A 473 -12.36 21.57 -1.99
C GLY A 473 -12.07 22.92 -2.61
N PHE A 474 -11.30 23.70 -1.87
CA PHE A 474 -10.84 24.99 -2.34
C PHE A 474 -9.37 25.22 -1.97
N ASN A 475 -8.71 26.02 -2.77
CA ASN A 475 -7.40 26.57 -2.51
C ASN A 475 -7.50 28.11 -2.56
N LYS A 476 -7.15 28.76 -1.45
CA LYS A 476 -7.19 30.20 -1.32
C LYS A 476 -5.81 30.74 -0.99
N LEU A 477 -5.35 31.69 -1.75
CA LEU A 477 -4.17 32.49 -1.47
C LEU A 477 -4.62 33.92 -1.11
N GLU A 478 -4.22 34.38 0.09
CA GLU A 478 -4.66 35.67 0.60
C GLU A 478 -4.15 36.85 -0.24
N MET A 479 -4.97 37.90 -0.35
CA MET A 479 -4.57 39.16 -0.98
C MET A 479 -3.44 39.82 -0.17
N GLY A 480 -2.50 40.48 -0.89
CA GLY A 480 -1.37 41.16 -0.27
C GLY A 480 -0.32 40.23 0.32
N SER A 481 -0.49 38.91 0.19
CA SER A 481 0.55 37.94 0.57
C SER A 481 1.74 37.99 -0.38
N GLU A 482 2.95 37.72 0.15
CA GLU A 482 4.16 37.67 -0.67
C GLU A 482 3.96 36.75 -1.90
N ALA A 483 3.40 35.54 -1.71
CA ALA A 483 3.13 34.59 -2.76
C ALA A 483 2.15 35.12 -3.84
N SER A 484 1.23 36.04 -3.50
CA SER A 484 0.30 36.61 -4.47
C SER A 484 0.97 37.63 -5.41
N TYR A 485 2.11 38.20 -5.01
CA TYR A 485 2.92 39.07 -5.88
C TYR A 485 3.90 38.28 -6.77
N HIS A 486 4.36 37.11 -6.33
CA HIS A 486 5.22 36.23 -7.14
C HIS A 486 4.52 35.66 -8.38
N ASN A 487 3.20 35.63 -8.39
CA ASN A 487 2.42 35.23 -9.56
C ASN A 487 2.00 36.46 -10.35
N THR A 488 2.57 36.65 -11.53
CA THR A 488 2.31 37.82 -12.40
C THR A 488 0.83 37.98 -12.73
N ASN A 489 0.08 36.90 -12.81
CA ASN A 489 -1.38 36.94 -13.09
C ASN A 489 -2.20 37.41 -11.91
N GLN A 490 -1.64 37.40 -10.70
CA GLN A 490 -2.32 37.82 -9.46
C GLN A 490 -1.99 39.26 -9.04
N SER A 491 -0.77 39.73 -9.28
CA SER A 491 -0.30 41.07 -8.95
C SER A 491 -0.67 41.52 -7.52
N GLY A 492 -0.56 40.67 -6.53
CA GLY A 492 -0.99 40.95 -5.15
C GLY A 492 -2.49 40.74 -4.89
N GLY A 493 -3.28 40.45 -5.92
CA GLY A 493 -4.73 40.31 -5.84
C GLY A 493 -5.26 39.04 -5.18
N GLY A 494 -4.38 38.12 -4.81
CA GLY A 494 -4.78 36.84 -4.26
C GLY A 494 -5.50 35.92 -5.25
N GLN A 495 -5.84 34.72 -4.83
CA GLN A 495 -6.52 33.74 -5.69
C GLN A 495 -7.47 32.90 -4.84
N TYR A 496 -8.59 32.50 -5.44
CA TYR A 496 -9.50 31.48 -4.94
C TYR A 496 -9.76 30.46 -6.06
N THR A 497 -9.49 29.20 -5.79
CA THR A 497 -9.75 28.09 -6.69
C THR A 497 -10.71 27.13 -6.00
N ASP A 498 -11.89 26.97 -6.58
CA ASP A 498 -12.85 25.94 -6.19
C ASP A 498 -12.71 24.75 -7.12
N TYR A 499 -12.79 23.53 -6.59
CA TYR A 499 -12.71 22.33 -7.40
C TYR A 499 -13.58 21.21 -6.87
N ASP A 500 -14.11 20.41 -7.80
CA ASP A 500 -14.74 19.14 -7.49
C ASP A 500 -14.27 18.04 -8.44
N TYR A 501 -14.22 16.84 -7.88
CA TYR A 501 -13.90 15.64 -8.62
C TYR A 501 -14.84 14.51 -8.19
N SER A 502 -15.39 13.78 -9.15
CA SER A 502 -16.21 12.62 -8.89
C SER A 502 -15.77 11.42 -9.74
N ARG A 503 -15.88 10.23 -9.18
CA ARG A 503 -15.60 8.96 -9.84
C ARG A 503 -16.65 7.94 -9.48
N LEU A 504 -17.08 7.17 -10.48
CA LEU A 504 -18.02 6.07 -10.30
C LEU A 504 -17.56 4.88 -11.13
N ASN A 505 -17.10 3.83 -10.47
CA ASN A 505 -16.76 2.56 -11.09
C ASN A 505 -17.82 1.53 -10.71
N THR A 506 -18.33 0.84 -11.70
CA THR A 506 -19.32 -0.23 -11.52
C THR A 506 -18.80 -1.52 -12.13
N THR A 507 -19.07 -2.62 -11.43
CA THR A 507 -18.59 -3.95 -11.82
C THR A 507 -19.74 -4.93 -11.78
N LEU A 508 -19.86 -5.75 -12.82
CA LEU A 508 -20.70 -6.94 -12.85
C LEU A 508 -19.81 -8.12 -13.23
N GLU A 509 -19.82 -9.15 -12.41
CA GLU A 509 -19.12 -10.40 -12.67
C GLU A 509 -20.07 -11.56 -12.48
N PHE A 510 -20.08 -12.46 -13.45
CA PHE A 510 -20.88 -13.67 -13.40
C PHE A 510 -20.02 -14.86 -13.82
N TYR A 511 -20.04 -15.94 -13.03
CA TYR A 511 -19.35 -17.17 -13.41
C TYR A 511 -20.11 -18.41 -12.93
N ALA A 512 -19.90 -19.50 -13.64
CA ALA A 512 -20.28 -20.84 -13.25
C ALA A 512 -19.03 -21.61 -12.85
N ASP A 513 -19.10 -22.36 -11.76
CA ASP A 513 -18.02 -23.12 -11.18
C ASP A 513 -18.48 -24.55 -10.89
N TYR A 514 -17.84 -25.52 -11.53
CA TYR A 514 -18.08 -26.93 -11.32
C TYR A 514 -16.91 -27.56 -10.59
N ASN A 515 -17.16 -28.01 -9.35
CA ASN A 515 -16.14 -28.61 -8.49
C ASN A 515 -16.56 -30.00 -8.05
N LYS A 516 -15.75 -31.00 -8.40
CA LYS A 516 -16.03 -32.40 -8.09
C LYS A 516 -14.76 -33.22 -7.84
N THR A 517 -14.84 -34.03 -6.77
CA THR A 517 -13.81 -35.04 -6.49
C THR A 517 -14.38 -36.42 -6.80
N PHE A 518 -13.63 -37.23 -7.59
CA PHE A 518 -13.98 -38.59 -7.94
C PHE A 518 -12.77 -39.51 -7.80
N GLY A 519 -12.78 -40.29 -6.73
CA GLY A 519 -11.64 -41.14 -6.34
C GLY A 519 -10.41 -40.31 -6.02
N GLN A 520 -9.32 -40.51 -6.73
CA GLN A 520 -8.06 -39.74 -6.59
C GLN A 520 -8.00 -38.49 -7.48
N HIS A 521 -9.05 -38.17 -8.20
CA HIS A 521 -9.11 -37.03 -9.12
C HIS A 521 -9.95 -35.92 -8.50
N SER A 522 -9.45 -34.71 -8.48
CA SER A 522 -10.18 -33.48 -8.19
C SER A 522 -10.23 -32.59 -9.43
N LEU A 523 -11.41 -32.11 -9.78
CA LEU A 523 -11.63 -31.23 -10.93
C LEU A 523 -12.44 -30.02 -10.50
N ASP A 524 -11.93 -28.83 -10.82
CA ASP A 524 -12.60 -27.54 -10.61
C ASP A 524 -12.50 -26.77 -11.92
N VAL A 525 -13.65 -26.51 -12.56
CA VAL A 525 -13.72 -25.81 -13.84
C VAL A 525 -14.65 -24.62 -13.73
N MET A 526 -14.12 -23.45 -14.04
CA MET A 526 -14.84 -22.20 -14.01
C MET A 526 -14.87 -21.55 -15.37
N ALA A 527 -16.02 -20.95 -15.74
CA ALA A 527 -16.15 -20.06 -16.89
C ALA A 527 -16.98 -18.83 -16.50
N GLY A 528 -16.60 -17.66 -16.99
CA GLY A 528 -17.26 -16.45 -16.55
C GLY A 528 -17.12 -15.26 -17.49
N TYR A 529 -17.85 -14.22 -17.14
CA TYR A 529 -17.96 -12.93 -17.79
C TYR A 529 -17.79 -11.82 -16.76
N SER A 530 -17.08 -10.75 -17.12
CA SER A 530 -16.94 -9.54 -16.32
C SER A 530 -17.16 -8.30 -17.18
N TRP A 531 -17.89 -7.35 -16.63
CA TRP A 531 -18.11 -6.03 -17.21
C TRP A 531 -17.76 -4.97 -16.18
N GLN A 532 -16.97 -3.99 -16.56
CA GLN A 532 -16.54 -2.88 -15.72
C GLN A 532 -16.70 -1.57 -16.48
N ARG A 533 -17.24 -0.56 -15.80
CA ARG A 533 -17.33 0.82 -16.28
C ARG A 533 -16.57 1.71 -15.33
N PHE A 534 -15.73 2.56 -15.85
CA PHE A 534 -14.99 3.60 -15.16
C PHE A 534 -15.45 4.96 -15.67
N TYR A 535 -15.93 5.80 -14.78
CA TYR A 535 -16.40 7.14 -15.08
C TYR A 535 -15.76 8.13 -14.13
N ASN A 536 -15.24 9.24 -14.66
CA ASN A 536 -14.74 10.36 -13.88
C ASN A 536 -15.21 11.69 -14.44
N GLU A 537 -15.32 12.68 -13.55
CA GLU A 537 -15.67 14.04 -13.87
C GLU A 537 -14.91 14.96 -12.92
N SER A 538 -14.37 16.08 -13.46
CA SER A 538 -13.61 17.07 -12.70
C SER A 538 -13.98 18.46 -13.16
N ASN A 539 -14.12 19.39 -12.23
CA ASN A 539 -14.33 20.80 -12.49
C ASN A 539 -13.40 21.61 -11.60
N SER A 540 -12.89 22.73 -12.12
CA SER A 540 -12.08 23.67 -11.35
C SER A 540 -12.23 25.08 -11.90
N LEU A 541 -12.58 26.02 -11.02
CA LEU A 541 -12.69 27.45 -11.34
C LEU A 541 -11.74 28.24 -10.45
N SER A 542 -10.81 28.97 -11.07
CA SER A 542 -9.89 29.87 -10.39
C SER A 542 -10.24 31.30 -10.66
N THR A 543 -10.35 32.11 -9.62
CA THR A 543 -10.65 33.56 -9.71
C THR A 543 -9.65 34.37 -8.90
N ARG A 544 -9.37 35.59 -9.32
CA ARG A 544 -8.61 36.56 -8.55
C ARG A 544 -9.53 37.18 -7.49
N LEU A 545 -9.07 37.25 -6.23
CA LEU A 545 -9.87 37.75 -5.12
C LEU A 545 -10.15 39.28 -5.23
N SER A 546 -9.21 40.07 -5.80
CA SER A 546 -9.31 41.52 -5.86
C SER A 546 -10.40 42.06 -6.81
N ASP A 547 -10.69 41.34 -7.88
CA ASP A 547 -11.59 41.80 -8.96
C ASP A 547 -12.47 40.70 -9.55
N ALA A 548 -12.44 39.49 -8.99
CA ALA A 548 -13.16 38.33 -9.47
C ALA A 548 -12.85 37.92 -10.91
N ALA A 549 -11.72 38.37 -11.47
CA ALA A 549 -11.29 37.96 -12.80
C ALA A 549 -11.04 36.45 -12.85
N ILE A 550 -11.53 35.79 -13.89
CA ILE A 550 -11.30 34.36 -14.10
C ILE A 550 -9.84 34.17 -14.49
N LEU A 551 -9.11 33.39 -13.69
CA LEU A 551 -7.71 32.98 -13.91
C LEU A 551 -7.60 31.63 -14.60
N GLY A 552 -8.60 30.78 -14.44
CA GLY A 552 -8.69 29.46 -15.05
C GLY A 552 -10.07 28.86 -14.87
N ASP A 553 -10.53 28.12 -15.87
CA ASP A 553 -11.77 27.36 -15.86
C ASP A 553 -11.50 26.05 -16.60
N SER A 554 -11.70 24.91 -15.91
CA SER A 554 -11.35 23.60 -16.43
C SER A 554 -12.45 22.60 -16.12
N HIS A 555 -12.86 21.87 -17.16
CA HIS A 555 -13.82 20.79 -17.07
C HIS A 555 -13.25 19.54 -17.72
N GLY A 556 -13.29 18.41 -17.00
CA GLY A 556 -12.82 17.11 -17.47
C GLY A 556 -13.90 16.06 -17.32
N LYS A 557 -14.03 15.18 -18.31
CA LYS A 557 -14.95 14.04 -18.25
C LYS A 557 -14.36 12.86 -19.01
N GLY A 558 -14.41 11.69 -18.38
CA GLY A 558 -13.87 10.48 -18.98
C GLY A 558 -14.70 9.25 -18.69
N GLU A 559 -14.79 8.37 -19.67
CA GLU A 559 -15.49 7.11 -19.57
C GLU A 559 -14.71 5.98 -20.26
N LEU A 560 -14.56 4.84 -19.56
CA LEU A 560 -13.86 3.66 -20.05
C LEU A 560 -14.66 2.41 -19.74
N TYR A 561 -14.76 1.49 -20.68
CA TYR A 561 -15.35 0.17 -20.52
C TYR A 561 -14.32 -0.93 -20.69
N LEU A 562 -14.44 -1.97 -19.84
CA LEU A 562 -13.66 -3.19 -19.91
C LEU A 562 -14.62 -4.39 -19.85
N ILE A 563 -14.57 -5.24 -20.86
CA ILE A 563 -15.39 -6.47 -20.96
C ILE A 563 -14.45 -7.65 -21.03
N SER A 564 -14.75 -8.72 -20.30
CA SER A 564 -13.86 -9.86 -20.22
C SER A 564 -14.61 -11.18 -20.24
N PHE A 565 -14.04 -12.16 -20.93
CA PHE A 565 -14.44 -13.57 -20.85
C PHE A 565 -13.25 -14.37 -20.29
N PHE A 566 -13.53 -15.27 -19.35
CA PHE A 566 -12.46 -16.06 -18.75
C PHE A 566 -12.89 -17.50 -18.47
N GLY A 567 -11.89 -18.38 -18.45
CA GLY A 567 -12.06 -19.76 -18.03
C GLY A 567 -10.83 -20.23 -17.25
N ARG A 568 -11.03 -21.06 -16.25
CA ARG A 568 -9.99 -21.69 -15.45
C ARG A 568 -10.34 -23.15 -15.24
N ALA A 569 -9.35 -24.02 -15.35
CA ALA A 569 -9.47 -25.42 -14.96
C ALA A 569 -8.33 -25.77 -14.00
N ASN A 570 -8.68 -26.27 -12.82
CA ASN A 570 -7.79 -26.86 -11.84
C ASN A 570 -8.01 -28.37 -11.82
N TYR A 571 -6.96 -29.14 -11.94
CA TYR A 571 -7.00 -30.58 -11.87
C TYR A 571 -5.96 -31.09 -10.88
N GLY A 572 -6.41 -31.93 -9.94
CA GLY A 572 -5.56 -32.61 -8.98
C GLY A 572 -5.63 -34.13 -9.15
N PHE A 573 -4.48 -34.78 -9.04
CA PHE A 573 -4.40 -36.24 -9.01
C PHE A 573 -3.68 -36.67 -7.74
N ALA A 574 -4.41 -37.48 -6.92
CA ALA A 574 -3.95 -38.07 -5.64
C ALA A 574 -3.39 -37.02 -4.66
N ASP A 575 -3.79 -35.73 -4.79
CA ASP A 575 -3.22 -34.55 -4.10
C ASP A 575 -1.69 -34.43 -4.27
N LYS A 576 -1.09 -35.19 -5.20
CA LYS A 576 0.32 -35.18 -5.52
C LYS A 576 0.62 -34.23 -6.67
N TYR A 577 -0.15 -34.33 -7.76
CA TYR A 577 0.07 -33.56 -8.99
C TYR A 577 -1.10 -32.59 -9.20
N LEU A 578 -0.78 -31.34 -9.35
CA LEU A 578 -1.72 -30.24 -9.49
C LEU A 578 -1.46 -29.52 -10.81
N LEU A 579 -2.52 -29.28 -11.59
CA LEU A 579 -2.41 -28.54 -12.84
C LEU A 579 -3.49 -27.44 -12.86
N THR A 580 -3.09 -26.22 -13.14
CA THR A 580 -3.98 -25.08 -13.35
C THR A 580 -3.77 -24.53 -14.74
N ALA A 581 -4.85 -24.36 -15.51
CA ALA A 581 -4.84 -23.66 -16.79
C ALA A 581 -5.90 -22.56 -16.78
N THR A 582 -5.51 -21.34 -17.20
CA THR A 582 -6.41 -20.19 -17.26
C THR A 582 -6.28 -19.52 -18.62
N VAL A 583 -7.40 -19.08 -19.20
CA VAL A 583 -7.43 -18.19 -20.35
C VAL A 583 -8.37 -17.05 -20.07
N ARG A 584 -7.96 -15.83 -20.40
CA ARG A 584 -8.80 -14.64 -20.30
C ARG A 584 -8.66 -13.79 -21.55
N ALA A 585 -9.78 -13.29 -22.05
CA ALA A 585 -9.85 -12.33 -23.15
C ALA A 585 -10.46 -11.03 -22.63
N ASP A 586 -9.70 -9.94 -22.67
CA ASP A 586 -10.12 -8.59 -22.22
C ASP A 586 -10.31 -7.67 -23.42
N GLY A 587 -11.45 -7.03 -23.51
CA GLY A 587 -11.77 -6.00 -24.51
C GLY A 587 -11.93 -4.63 -23.85
N THR A 588 -11.21 -3.62 -24.36
CA THR A 588 -11.24 -2.25 -23.84
C THR A 588 -11.77 -1.25 -24.83
N SER A 589 -12.48 -0.22 -24.36
CA SER A 589 -12.86 0.91 -25.19
C SER A 589 -11.72 1.91 -25.45
N ARG A 590 -10.58 1.77 -24.75
CA ARG A 590 -9.41 2.66 -24.88
C ARG A 590 -8.73 2.54 -26.24
N PHE A 591 -8.64 1.31 -26.78
CA PHE A 591 -7.94 1.05 -28.05
C PHE A 591 -8.91 1.02 -29.23
N GLN A 592 -8.60 1.77 -30.28
CA GLN A 592 -9.47 1.87 -31.45
C GLN A 592 -9.37 0.61 -32.33
N ASN A 593 -8.16 0.18 -32.69
CA ASN A 593 -7.94 -0.95 -33.59
C ASN A 593 -7.68 -2.27 -32.87
N HIS A 594 -6.99 -2.26 -31.73
CA HIS A 594 -6.54 -3.45 -30.99
C HIS A 594 -7.29 -3.63 -29.64
N LYS A 595 -8.63 -3.66 -29.69
CA LYS A 595 -9.49 -3.70 -28.50
C LYS A 595 -9.29 -4.91 -27.61
N TRP A 596 -9.02 -6.08 -28.21
CA TRP A 596 -8.96 -7.36 -27.51
C TRP A 596 -7.52 -7.80 -27.24
N GLY A 597 -7.25 -8.22 -25.99
CA GLY A 597 -6.06 -8.94 -25.56
C GLY A 597 -6.42 -10.32 -25.03
N ILE A 598 -5.60 -11.33 -25.32
CA ILE A 598 -5.78 -12.72 -24.85
C ILE A 598 -4.60 -13.08 -23.96
N PHE A 599 -4.88 -13.54 -22.75
CA PHE A 599 -3.91 -13.77 -21.69
C PHE A 599 -4.02 -15.21 -21.15
N PRO A 600 -3.27 -16.17 -21.72
CA PRO A 600 -3.21 -17.54 -21.25
C PRO A 600 -2.23 -17.72 -20.09
N SER A 601 -2.49 -18.71 -19.23
CA SER A 601 -1.52 -19.16 -18.22
C SER A 601 -1.67 -20.64 -17.91
N VAL A 602 -0.56 -21.28 -17.53
CA VAL A 602 -0.50 -22.66 -17.08
C VAL A 602 0.43 -22.76 -15.87
N ALA A 603 0.04 -23.53 -14.87
CA ALA A 603 0.88 -23.83 -13.73
C ALA A 603 0.78 -25.30 -13.32
N PHE A 604 1.90 -25.85 -12.86
CA PHE A 604 2.04 -27.21 -12.38
C PHE A 604 2.60 -27.20 -10.96
N GLY A 605 2.00 -27.98 -10.07
CA GLY A 605 2.45 -28.23 -8.72
C GLY A 605 2.71 -29.72 -8.50
N TRP A 606 3.82 -30.04 -7.80
CA TRP A 606 4.14 -31.40 -7.41
C TRP A 606 4.43 -31.44 -5.91
N ASN A 607 3.52 -32.07 -5.16
CA ASN A 607 3.68 -32.32 -3.74
C ASN A 607 4.59 -33.54 -3.52
N ILE A 608 5.89 -33.32 -3.50
CA ILE A 608 6.94 -34.35 -3.42
C ILE A 608 6.83 -35.12 -2.11
N MET A 609 6.45 -34.45 -1.00
CA MET A 609 6.28 -35.13 0.30
C MET A 609 5.21 -36.24 0.31
N LYS A 610 4.26 -36.20 -0.65
CA LYS A 610 3.21 -37.23 -0.76
C LYS A 610 3.65 -38.45 -1.58
N GLU A 611 4.92 -38.49 -2.03
CA GLU A 611 5.47 -39.68 -2.74
C GLU A 611 6.01 -40.72 -1.76
N ASP A 612 5.82 -41.98 -2.08
CA ASP A 612 6.21 -43.12 -1.22
C ASP A 612 7.70 -43.13 -0.89
N PHE A 613 8.57 -42.60 -1.76
CA PHE A 613 10.01 -42.48 -1.50
C PHE A 613 10.37 -41.44 -0.44
N MET A 614 9.44 -40.56 -0.05
CA MET A 614 9.63 -39.57 1.00
C MET A 614 9.19 -40.01 2.39
N ASP A 615 8.57 -41.18 2.55
CA ASP A 615 8.05 -41.68 3.85
C ASP A 615 9.11 -41.74 4.96
N SER A 616 10.37 -41.85 4.59
CA SER A 616 11.50 -41.89 5.54
C SER A 616 12.07 -40.50 5.88
N ALA A 617 11.58 -39.45 5.29
CA ALA A 617 12.12 -38.10 5.43
C ALA A 617 11.56 -37.38 6.67
N ASN A 618 11.84 -37.85 7.88
CA ASN A 618 11.28 -37.38 9.15
C ASN A 618 11.56 -35.91 9.49
N ALA A 619 12.55 -35.29 8.86
CA ALA A 619 12.88 -33.87 9.10
C ALA A 619 12.10 -32.92 8.22
N LEU A 620 11.54 -33.41 7.09
CA LEU A 620 10.75 -32.61 6.16
C LEU A 620 9.26 -32.87 6.41
N SER A 621 8.47 -31.83 6.54
CA SER A 621 7.00 -31.90 6.63
C SER A 621 6.33 -31.43 5.34
N THR A 622 6.97 -30.50 4.61
CA THR A 622 6.51 -29.99 3.33
C THR A 622 7.66 -29.96 2.33
N LEU A 623 7.44 -30.49 1.14
CA LEU A 623 8.31 -30.30 -0.02
C LEU A 623 7.45 -30.26 -1.29
N LYS A 624 7.34 -29.09 -1.92
CA LYS A 624 6.50 -28.86 -3.09
C LYS A 624 7.26 -28.10 -4.17
N LEU A 625 7.24 -28.59 -5.40
CA LEU A 625 7.74 -27.88 -6.59
C LEU A 625 6.57 -27.18 -7.28
N ARG A 626 6.78 -25.94 -7.70
CA ARG A 626 5.82 -25.13 -8.47
C ARG A 626 6.48 -24.61 -9.74
N LEU A 627 5.83 -24.79 -10.88
CA LEU A 627 6.26 -24.28 -12.17
C LEU A 627 5.10 -23.49 -12.77
N SER A 628 5.32 -22.26 -13.18
CA SER A 628 4.27 -21.47 -13.83
C SER A 628 4.79 -20.66 -15.01
N TRP A 629 3.92 -20.52 -16.01
CA TRP A 629 4.04 -19.65 -17.17
C TRP A 629 2.72 -18.95 -17.43
N GLY A 630 2.77 -17.68 -17.80
CA GLY A 630 1.56 -16.98 -18.19
C GLY A 630 1.84 -15.59 -18.75
N GLN A 631 0.80 -15.05 -19.38
CA GLN A 631 0.81 -13.71 -19.94
C GLN A 631 -0.24 -12.84 -19.26
N THR A 632 0.09 -11.57 -19.05
CA THR A 632 -0.81 -10.52 -18.55
C THR A 632 -0.69 -9.29 -19.43
N GLY A 633 -1.76 -8.50 -19.51
CA GLY A 633 -1.79 -7.26 -20.28
C GLY A 633 -1.74 -6.01 -19.40
N GLN A 634 -1.39 -4.87 -20.00
CA GLN A 634 -1.51 -3.55 -19.39
C GLN A 634 -2.03 -2.56 -20.43
N GLN A 635 -2.99 -1.71 -20.04
CA GLN A 635 -3.59 -0.70 -20.89
C GLN A 635 -3.47 0.74 -20.33
N SER A 636 -3.03 0.90 -19.10
CA SER A 636 -3.17 2.14 -18.31
C SER A 636 -2.05 3.13 -18.66
N VAL A 637 -2.12 3.72 -19.85
CA VAL A 637 -1.23 4.78 -20.32
C VAL A 637 -2.07 5.93 -20.87
N GLY A 638 -1.75 7.14 -20.46
CA GLY A 638 -2.40 8.34 -20.95
C GLY A 638 -3.89 8.44 -20.66
N GLY A 639 -4.61 9.27 -21.42
CA GLY A 639 -6.03 9.48 -21.32
C GLY A 639 -6.88 8.32 -21.86
N TYR A 640 -8.18 8.34 -21.58
CA TYR A 640 -9.11 7.31 -22.08
C TYR A 640 -9.31 7.37 -23.60
N TYR A 641 -8.95 8.50 -24.24
CA TYR A 641 -9.24 8.81 -25.64
C TYR A 641 -7.99 9.05 -26.50
N ASP A 642 -6.80 8.73 -26.04
CA ASP A 642 -5.52 8.99 -26.73
C ASP A 642 -5.39 8.29 -28.09
N THR A 643 -6.24 7.29 -28.39
CA THR A 643 -6.30 6.61 -29.69
C THR A 643 -7.25 7.28 -30.67
N PHE A 644 -7.97 8.33 -30.27
CA PHE A 644 -8.94 9.04 -31.06
C PHE A 644 -8.42 10.45 -31.39
N ALA A 645 -8.87 10.99 -32.53
CA ALA A 645 -8.58 12.37 -32.89
C ALA A 645 -9.21 13.32 -31.86
N GLN A 646 -8.40 14.21 -31.29
CA GLN A 646 -8.79 15.17 -30.29
C GLN A 646 -8.30 16.56 -30.68
N PHE A 647 -9.02 17.58 -30.19
CA PHE A 647 -8.67 18.99 -30.35
C PHE A 647 -8.66 19.65 -28.98
N ILE A 648 -7.72 20.57 -28.79
CA ILE A 648 -7.65 21.43 -27.61
C ILE A 648 -7.83 22.89 -28.03
N THR A 649 -8.51 23.66 -27.21
CA THR A 649 -8.50 25.12 -27.30
C THR A 649 -7.21 25.61 -26.63
N HIS A 650 -6.57 26.60 -27.24
CA HIS A 650 -5.36 27.19 -26.67
C HIS A 650 -5.62 27.86 -25.32
N GLN A 651 -4.56 27.93 -24.49
CA GLN A 651 -4.59 28.55 -23.18
C GLN A 651 -5.01 30.03 -23.25
N LEU A 652 -5.55 30.51 -22.14
CA LEU A 652 -5.90 31.92 -21.93
C LEU A 652 -4.73 32.83 -22.35
N GLY A 653 -5.00 33.77 -23.27
CA GLY A 653 -3.98 34.65 -23.82
C GLY A 653 -3.47 34.27 -25.21
N SER A 654 -3.79 33.08 -25.74
CA SER A 654 -3.48 32.72 -27.13
C SER A 654 -4.65 33.04 -28.04
N TYR A 655 -4.70 34.26 -28.53
CA TYR A 655 -5.76 34.74 -29.41
C TYR A 655 -5.23 35.11 -30.78
N TYR A 656 -6.04 34.88 -31.82
CA TYR A 656 -5.81 35.38 -33.15
C TYR A 656 -6.83 36.50 -33.43
N PHE A 657 -6.33 37.65 -33.86
CA PHE A 657 -7.15 38.79 -34.21
C PHE A 657 -7.64 38.61 -35.64
N PHE A 658 -8.92 38.41 -35.84
CA PHE A 658 -9.52 38.35 -37.15
C PHE A 658 -10.73 39.24 -37.22
N ASN A 659 -10.67 40.26 -38.12
CA ASN A 659 -11.73 41.23 -38.36
C ASN A 659 -12.28 41.87 -37.06
N ASP A 660 -11.37 42.44 -36.26
CA ASP A 660 -11.62 43.05 -34.93
C ASP A 660 -12.24 42.10 -33.88
N THR A 661 -12.21 40.80 -34.13
CA THR A 661 -12.69 39.80 -33.17
C THR A 661 -11.51 38.94 -32.73
N LEU A 662 -11.38 38.74 -31.41
CA LEU A 662 -10.45 37.76 -30.83
C LEU A 662 -11.01 36.35 -31.05
N ILE A 663 -10.28 35.53 -31.79
CA ILE A 663 -10.59 34.11 -31.99
C ILE A 663 -9.60 33.24 -31.20
N THR A 664 -10.10 32.35 -30.39
CA THR A 664 -9.28 31.32 -29.73
C THR A 664 -8.97 30.21 -30.74
N PRO A 665 -7.70 30.00 -31.13
CA PRO A 665 -7.38 28.95 -32.08
C PRO A 665 -7.56 27.57 -31.42
N ILE A 666 -7.90 26.59 -32.25
CA ILE A 666 -8.01 25.16 -31.86
C ILE A 666 -6.82 24.44 -32.46
N SER A 667 -6.11 23.65 -31.66
CA SER A 667 -5.04 22.77 -32.13
C SER A 667 -5.44 21.31 -32.04
N ALA A 668 -5.07 20.54 -33.06
CA ALA A 668 -5.21 19.09 -33.00
C ALA A 668 -4.12 18.47 -32.13
N LEU A 669 -4.49 17.45 -31.34
CA LEU A 669 -3.55 16.61 -30.61
C LEU A 669 -3.06 15.47 -31.51
N GLY A 670 -1.80 15.07 -31.31
CA GLY A 670 -1.29 13.86 -31.91
C GLY A 670 -1.94 12.63 -31.29
N TYR A 671 -2.29 11.65 -32.13
CA TYR A 671 -2.89 10.40 -31.68
C TYR A 671 -2.34 9.21 -32.48
N SER A 672 -2.43 8.01 -31.92
CA SER A 672 -2.14 6.74 -32.59
C SER A 672 -3.32 5.80 -32.44
N ALA A 673 -4.01 5.52 -33.56
CA ALA A 673 -5.10 4.56 -33.60
C ALA A 673 -4.65 3.10 -33.37
N ASP A 674 -3.35 2.82 -33.53
CA ASP A 674 -2.74 1.48 -33.48
C ASP A 674 -2.15 1.14 -32.10
N LEU A 675 -2.43 1.98 -31.08
CA LEU A 675 -2.06 1.64 -29.71
C LEU A 675 -2.71 0.30 -29.30
N ARG A 676 -1.92 -0.52 -28.60
CA ARG A 676 -2.30 -1.87 -28.20
C ARG A 676 -1.82 -2.18 -26.78
N TRP A 677 -2.21 -3.33 -26.29
CA TRP A 677 -1.84 -3.85 -24.98
C TRP A 677 -0.33 -4.02 -24.83
N GLU A 678 0.24 -3.53 -23.75
CA GLU A 678 1.53 -4.05 -23.29
C GLU A 678 1.33 -5.49 -22.84
N THR A 679 2.26 -6.39 -23.14
CA THR A 679 2.17 -7.80 -22.79
C THR A 679 3.38 -8.19 -21.95
N THR A 680 3.12 -8.68 -20.73
CA THR A 680 4.15 -9.23 -19.86
C THR A 680 4.04 -10.75 -19.82
N THR A 681 5.10 -11.46 -20.22
CA THR A 681 5.24 -12.90 -20.10
C THR A 681 6.07 -13.21 -18.86
N THR A 682 5.54 -14.03 -17.97
CA THR A 682 6.20 -14.42 -16.71
C THR A 682 6.47 -15.92 -16.69
N TYR A 683 7.69 -16.29 -16.31
CA TYR A 683 8.12 -17.64 -15.98
C TYR A 683 8.48 -17.66 -14.49
N ASN A 684 8.02 -18.64 -13.74
CA ASN A 684 8.32 -18.80 -12.33
C ASN A 684 8.60 -20.26 -11.97
N ILE A 685 9.64 -20.48 -11.18
CA ILE A 685 9.97 -21.77 -10.56
C ILE A 685 9.99 -21.52 -9.05
N GLY A 686 9.16 -22.24 -8.32
CA GLY A 686 9.05 -22.13 -6.86
C GLY A 686 9.28 -23.46 -6.15
N MET A 687 9.83 -23.41 -4.94
CA MET A 687 9.91 -24.53 -4.04
C MET A 687 9.46 -24.12 -2.64
N ASP A 688 8.56 -24.88 -2.06
CA ASP A 688 8.08 -24.72 -0.70
C ASP A 688 8.64 -25.82 0.17
N PHE A 689 9.24 -25.44 1.30
CA PHE A 689 9.84 -26.34 2.27
C PHE A 689 9.17 -26.17 3.63
N GLY A 690 8.94 -27.27 4.32
CA GLY A 690 8.59 -27.31 5.74
C GLY A 690 9.50 -28.28 6.48
N PHE A 691 9.95 -27.88 7.64
CA PHE A 691 10.83 -28.70 8.50
C PHE A 691 10.24 -28.79 9.90
N TRP A 692 10.38 -30.00 10.53
CA TRP A 692 10.00 -30.26 11.91
C TRP A 692 8.53 -29.90 12.19
N ASN A 693 7.59 -30.46 11.40
CA ASN A 693 6.16 -30.15 11.44
C ASN A 693 5.89 -28.67 11.20
N ASP A 694 6.52 -28.12 10.15
CA ASP A 694 6.42 -26.73 9.70
C ASP A 694 6.83 -25.67 10.75
N ARG A 695 7.60 -26.07 11.79
CA ARG A 695 8.21 -25.12 12.71
C ARG A 695 9.19 -24.18 12.02
N LEU A 696 9.78 -24.59 10.89
CA LEU A 696 10.51 -23.75 9.97
C LEU A 696 9.92 -23.95 8.58
N THR A 697 9.40 -22.91 7.99
CA THR A 697 8.93 -22.89 6.60
C THR A 697 9.79 -21.96 5.75
N ALA A 698 10.05 -22.38 4.52
CA ALA A 698 10.80 -21.58 3.55
C ALA A 698 10.12 -21.66 2.18
N ASN A 699 9.95 -20.51 1.52
CA ASN A 699 9.46 -20.42 0.14
C ASN A 699 10.54 -19.75 -0.71
N LEU A 700 11.00 -20.46 -1.74
CA LEU A 700 11.99 -19.96 -2.69
C LEU A 700 11.33 -19.82 -4.06
N ASP A 701 11.37 -18.63 -4.66
CA ASP A 701 10.89 -18.38 -6.02
C ASP A 701 11.98 -17.78 -6.90
N LEU A 702 12.11 -18.31 -8.11
CA LEU A 702 12.94 -17.79 -9.19
C LEU A 702 12.02 -17.32 -10.30
N TYR A 703 12.14 -16.09 -10.75
CA TYR A 703 11.26 -15.55 -11.77
C TYR A 703 11.99 -14.81 -12.88
N LYS A 704 11.39 -14.83 -14.07
CA LYS A 704 11.73 -13.95 -15.19
C LYS A 704 10.45 -13.38 -15.78
N ARG A 705 10.44 -12.06 -16.02
CA ARG A 705 9.33 -11.31 -16.61
C ARG A 705 9.85 -10.53 -17.82
N ASP A 706 9.31 -10.81 -18.99
CA ASP A 706 9.62 -10.11 -20.24
C ASP A 706 8.40 -9.30 -20.67
N THR A 707 8.49 -7.96 -20.63
CA THR A 707 7.43 -7.05 -21.10
C THR A 707 7.77 -6.55 -22.49
N LYS A 708 6.81 -6.64 -23.40
CA LYS A 708 6.89 -6.19 -24.78
C LYS A 708 5.79 -5.18 -25.08
N ASP A 709 5.97 -4.47 -26.20
CA ASP A 709 5.03 -3.45 -26.66
C ASP A 709 4.77 -2.38 -25.58
N ILE A 710 5.83 -2.02 -24.82
CA ILE A 710 5.75 -1.02 -23.76
C ILE A 710 5.31 0.31 -24.35
N LEU A 711 4.30 0.90 -23.74
CA LEU A 711 3.78 2.21 -24.09
C LEU A 711 4.76 3.29 -23.64
N HIS A 712 5.21 4.08 -24.59
CA HIS A 712 6.20 5.12 -24.34
C HIS A 712 5.88 6.39 -25.12
N PHE A 713 6.06 7.54 -24.46
CA PHE A 713 5.93 8.87 -25.07
C PHE A 713 7.26 9.24 -25.70
N ILE A 714 7.31 9.20 -27.02
CA ILE A 714 8.55 9.39 -27.78
C ILE A 714 8.45 10.56 -28.76
N PRO A 715 9.57 11.20 -29.11
CA PRO A 715 9.62 12.11 -30.22
C PRO A 715 9.34 11.36 -31.55
N VAL A 716 8.59 11.99 -32.43
CA VAL A 716 8.32 11.48 -33.78
C VAL A 716 8.92 12.44 -34.81
N PRO A 717 9.26 11.97 -36.03
CA PRO A 717 9.76 12.83 -37.09
C PRO A 717 8.81 14.00 -37.35
N ALA A 718 9.37 15.19 -37.53
CA ALA A 718 8.60 16.37 -37.85
C ALA A 718 7.67 16.12 -39.06
N LEU A 719 6.44 16.56 -38.96
CA LEU A 719 5.37 16.39 -39.98
C LEU A 719 4.85 14.95 -40.15
N SER A 720 5.33 13.99 -39.37
CA SER A 720 4.76 12.63 -39.41
C SER A 720 3.48 12.48 -38.58
N ASN A 721 3.24 13.41 -37.67
CA ASN A 721 2.03 13.50 -36.86
C ASN A 721 1.70 14.97 -36.54
N LEU A 722 0.58 15.23 -35.91
CA LEU A 722 0.11 16.59 -35.56
C LEU A 722 0.92 17.21 -34.42
N THR A 723 1.69 16.41 -33.70
CA THR A 723 2.60 16.83 -32.62
C THR A 723 3.97 16.17 -32.80
N ASN A 724 5.00 16.76 -32.15
CA ASN A 724 6.36 16.23 -32.19
C ASN A 724 6.59 15.04 -31.26
N TYR A 725 5.61 14.69 -30.41
CA TYR A 725 5.67 13.58 -29.46
C TYR A 725 4.37 12.79 -29.51
N LEU A 726 4.48 11.48 -29.33
CA LEU A 726 3.36 10.56 -29.46
C LEU A 726 3.52 9.38 -28.49
N ASN A 727 2.40 8.94 -27.89
CA ASN A 727 2.35 7.63 -27.22
C ASN A 727 2.34 6.50 -28.27
N THR A 728 3.24 5.55 -28.11
CA THR A 728 3.34 4.41 -29.04
C THR A 728 3.89 3.17 -28.33
N ASN A 729 3.64 1.97 -28.89
CA ASN A 729 4.09 0.69 -28.36
C ASN A 729 5.41 0.28 -28.98
N ILE A 730 6.55 0.61 -28.36
CA ILE A 730 7.88 0.35 -28.95
C ILE A 730 8.84 -0.32 -27.99
N GLY A 731 8.68 -0.14 -26.68
CA GLY A 731 9.65 -0.60 -25.67
C GLY A 731 9.58 -2.08 -25.38
N SER A 732 10.68 -2.60 -24.83
CA SER A 732 10.71 -3.92 -24.19
C SER A 732 11.65 -3.88 -22.99
N MET A 733 11.33 -4.67 -21.95
CA MET A 733 12.06 -4.71 -20.69
C MET A 733 12.06 -6.12 -20.12
N THR A 734 13.12 -6.49 -19.42
CA THR A 734 13.22 -7.74 -18.66
C THR A 734 13.45 -7.46 -17.18
N ASN A 735 12.72 -8.16 -16.32
CA ASN A 735 12.97 -8.26 -14.89
C ASN A 735 13.26 -9.73 -14.54
N MET A 736 14.29 -9.98 -13.72
CA MET A 736 14.63 -11.31 -13.21
C MET A 736 14.93 -11.20 -11.72
N GLY A 737 14.59 -12.22 -10.95
CA GLY A 737 14.88 -12.17 -9.52
C GLY A 737 14.77 -13.49 -8.82
N VAL A 738 15.20 -13.42 -7.56
CA VAL A 738 15.14 -14.51 -6.57
C VAL A 738 14.46 -13.98 -5.34
N GLU A 739 13.49 -14.71 -4.82
CA GLU A 739 12.75 -14.38 -3.60
C GLU A 739 12.85 -15.54 -2.62
N LEU A 740 13.13 -15.25 -1.36
CA LEU A 740 13.16 -16.22 -0.26
C LEU A 740 12.36 -15.64 0.90
N ASP A 741 11.33 -16.36 1.33
CA ASP A 741 10.56 -16.09 2.55
C ASP A 741 10.84 -17.21 3.58
N LEU A 742 11.18 -16.84 4.82
CA LEU A 742 11.47 -17.74 5.93
C LEU A 742 10.56 -17.40 7.11
N ASN A 743 9.90 -18.39 7.69
CA ASN A 743 9.16 -18.23 8.94
C ASN A 743 9.53 -19.36 9.89
N ALA A 744 9.77 -19.03 11.16
CA ALA A 744 10.19 -19.97 12.17
C ALA A 744 9.43 -19.78 13.48
N VAL A 745 8.96 -20.87 14.06
CA VAL A 745 8.50 -20.96 15.44
C VAL A 745 9.69 -21.42 16.29
N LEU A 746 10.38 -20.43 16.90
CA LEU A 746 11.62 -20.67 17.65
C LEU A 746 11.36 -21.38 18.97
N VAL A 747 10.32 -20.95 19.69
CA VAL A 747 9.88 -21.54 20.94
C VAL A 747 8.36 -21.54 20.96
N GLU A 748 7.80 -22.66 21.39
CA GLU A 748 6.36 -22.79 21.65
C GLU A 748 6.16 -23.70 22.87
N THR A 749 5.58 -23.11 23.92
CA THR A 749 5.23 -23.78 25.17
C THR A 749 3.88 -23.19 25.63
N ARG A 750 3.29 -23.78 26.66
CA ARG A 750 2.04 -23.29 27.26
C ARG A 750 2.07 -21.78 27.61
N ASP A 751 3.19 -21.30 28.14
CA ASP A 751 3.32 -19.94 28.66
C ASP A 751 4.12 -19.00 27.76
N MET A 752 4.80 -19.52 26.72
CA MET A 752 5.74 -18.76 25.90
C MET A 752 5.64 -19.17 24.43
N SER A 753 5.49 -18.17 23.56
CA SER A 753 5.63 -18.34 22.13
C SER A 753 6.60 -17.30 21.56
N TRP A 754 7.54 -17.74 20.72
CA TRP A 754 8.49 -16.88 20.04
C TRP A 754 8.56 -17.26 18.56
N THR A 755 8.13 -16.35 17.70
CA THR A 755 8.16 -16.51 16.25
C THR A 755 9.09 -15.49 15.60
N ALA A 756 9.70 -15.84 14.49
CA ALA A 756 10.52 -14.95 13.70
C ALA A 756 10.27 -15.19 12.22
N GLY A 757 10.20 -14.10 11.45
CA GLY A 757 10.10 -14.13 10.01
C GLY A 757 11.18 -13.26 9.36
N ALA A 758 11.70 -13.71 8.22
CA ALA A 758 12.63 -12.94 7.40
C ALA A 758 12.35 -13.20 5.92
N ASN A 759 12.53 -12.21 5.11
CA ASN A 759 12.44 -12.34 3.67
C ASN A 759 13.55 -11.56 2.99
N ILE A 760 13.99 -12.04 1.84
CA ILE A 760 14.97 -11.39 0.99
C ILE A 760 14.56 -11.53 -0.47
N ALA A 761 14.69 -10.46 -1.23
CA ALA A 761 14.49 -10.49 -2.66
C ALA A 761 15.65 -9.77 -3.37
N TYR A 762 16.12 -10.40 -4.44
CA TYR A 762 17.01 -9.82 -5.42
C TYR A 762 16.24 -9.54 -6.69
N ASN A 763 16.35 -8.34 -7.26
CA ASN A 763 15.73 -8.00 -8.54
C ASN A 763 16.70 -7.31 -9.48
N TYR A 764 16.79 -7.83 -10.70
CA TYR A 764 17.55 -7.27 -11.81
C TYR A 764 16.59 -6.78 -12.89
N ASN A 765 16.71 -5.51 -13.29
CA ASN A 765 15.91 -4.85 -14.33
C ASN A 765 16.81 -4.38 -15.47
N ARG A 766 16.33 -4.56 -16.73
CA ARG A 766 17.05 -4.11 -17.92
C ARG A 766 16.07 -3.74 -19.03
N ILE A 767 16.27 -2.57 -19.64
CA ILE A 767 15.60 -2.17 -20.87
C ILE A 767 16.27 -2.92 -22.05
N THR A 768 15.47 -3.60 -22.86
CA THR A 768 15.97 -4.42 -23.98
C THR A 768 15.69 -3.80 -25.34
N LYS A 769 14.69 -2.90 -25.44
CA LYS A 769 14.35 -2.20 -26.68
C LYS A 769 13.68 -0.86 -26.37
N LEU A 770 13.95 0.19 -27.17
CA LEU A 770 13.33 1.53 -27.03
C LEU A 770 12.80 2.11 -28.34
N THR A 771 13.15 1.55 -29.51
CA THR A 771 12.75 2.06 -30.83
C THR A 771 12.24 0.95 -31.73
N ALA A 772 11.58 1.31 -32.81
CA ALA A 772 11.13 0.37 -33.85
C ALA A 772 12.29 -0.27 -34.60
N SER A 773 13.39 0.47 -34.82
CA SER A 773 14.64 -0.04 -35.45
C SER A 773 15.61 -0.53 -34.39
N ASP A 774 16.37 -1.58 -34.70
CA ASP A 774 17.35 -2.19 -33.81
C ASP A 774 18.65 -1.39 -33.65
N ASP A 775 18.85 -0.35 -34.47
CA ASP A 775 20.07 0.44 -34.49
C ASP A 775 20.08 1.55 -33.44
N ASN A 776 21.01 1.49 -32.49
CA ASN A 776 21.54 2.52 -31.59
C ASN A 776 20.54 3.64 -31.22
N ALA A 777 19.48 3.28 -30.53
CA ALA A 777 18.55 4.28 -30.01
C ALA A 777 19.29 5.26 -29.09
N THR A 778 19.27 6.53 -29.45
CA THR A 778 19.59 7.60 -28.53
C THR A 778 18.70 7.42 -27.30
N GLY A 779 19.27 7.37 -26.10
CA GLY A 779 18.50 7.22 -24.87
C GLY A 779 17.47 8.35 -24.72
N VAL A 780 16.45 8.13 -23.88
CA VAL A 780 15.46 9.16 -23.53
C VAL A 780 15.77 9.71 -22.14
N GLU A 781 16.18 10.99 -22.07
CA GLU A 781 16.44 11.65 -20.81
C GLU A 781 15.17 11.75 -19.97
N THR A 782 15.28 11.52 -18.67
CA THR A 782 14.21 11.56 -17.67
C THR A 782 14.79 11.99 -16.30
N GLY A 783 13.94 12.08 -15.28
CA GLY A 783 14.40 12.46 -13.95
C GLY A 783 14.77 13.94 -13.88
N GLY A 784 13.78 14.81 -14.18
CA GLY A 784 13.92 16.26 -14.06
C GLY A 784 14.22 16.68 -12.62
N ILE A 785 15.06 17.70 -12.46
CA ILE A 785 15.50 18.25 -11.19
C ILE A 785 15.16 19.74 -11.06
N SER A 786 15.07 20.23 -9.82
CA SER A 786 15.11 21.67 -9.53
C SER A 786 16.52 22.22 -9.83
N GLY A 787 16.60 23.47 -10.25
CA GLY A 787 17.87 24.09 -10.63
C GLY A 787 18.22 23.87 -12.10
N GLY A 788 18.25 24.94 -12.86
CA GLY A 788 18.44 24.94 -14.31
C GLY A 788 17.22 24.38 -15.09
N THR A 789 16.85 25.07 -16.14
CA THR A 789 15.68 24.68 -16.95
C THR A 789 16.00 23.46 -17.80
N GLY A 790 15.19 22.39 -17.68
CA GLY A 790 15.26 21.21 -18.53
C GLY A 790 16.36 20.23 -18.19
N ASN A 791 17.00 20.34 -17.02
CA ASN A 791 18.02 19.40 -16.58
C ASN A 791 17.39 18.07 -16.16
N ASN A 792 17.91 16.98 -16.75
CA ASN A 792 17.55 15.60 -16.43
C ASN A 792 18.80 14.84 -15.97
N VAL A 793 18.70 14.08 -14.90
CA VAL A 793 19.83 13.32 -14.30
C VAL A 793 19.70 11.82 -14.50
N GLN A 794 18.67 11.35 -15.17
CA GLN A 794 18.41 9.94 -15.48
C GLN A 794 18.19 9.76 -16.98
N MET A 795 18.33 8.52 -17.45
CA MET A 795 18.10 8.19 -18.84
C MET A 795 17.54 6.76 -18.98
N PHE A 796 16.56 6.60 -19.84
CA PHE A 796 16.18 5.30 -20.39
C PHE A 796 17.09 4.96 -21.58
N GLN A 797 17.84 3.89 -21.48
CA GLN A 797 18.69 3.41 -22.57
C GLN A 797 18.71 1.88 -22.63
N VAL A 798 18.78 1.35 -23.85
CA VAL A 798 18.92 -0.08 -24.07
C VAL A 798 20.19 -0.60 -23.39
N GLY A 799 20.05 -1.69 -22.66
CA GLY A 799 21.14 -2.28 -21.89
C GLY A 799 21.24 -1.79 -20.45
N GLN A 800 20.59 -0.68 -20.09
CA GLN A 800 20.61 -0.09 -18.76
C GLN A 800 19.34 -0.44 -17.94
N PRO A 801 19.41 -0.41 -16.62
CA PRO A 801 18.22 -0.46 -15.78
C PRO A 801 17.38 0.81 -15.95
N MET A 802 16.10 0.72 -15.61
CA MET A 802 15.18 1.86 -15.60
C MET A 802 15.69 2.96 -14.66
N ASN A 803 15.58 4.22 -15.09
CA ASN A 803 16.00 5.41 -14.32
C ASN A 803 17.49 5.42 -13.91
N ALA A 804 18.39 4.75 -14.66
CA ALA A 804 19.82 4.85 -14.41
C ALA A 804 20.28 6.30 -14.45
N PHE A 805 21.10 6.73 -13.49
CA PHE A 805 21.63 8.09 -13.49
C PHE A 805 22.60 8.28 -14.64
N TYR A 806 22.46 9.40 -15.37
CA TYR A 806 23.25 9.78 -16.53
C TYR A 806 23.82 11.18 -16.30
N VAL A 807 25.07 11.23 -15.84
CA VAL A 807 25.68 12.42 -15.24
C VAL A 807 27.14 12.55 -15.65
N TYR A 808 27.74 13.72 -15.42
CA TYR A 808 29.16 13.94 -15.57
C TYR A 808 29.97 13.40 -14.39
N GLN A 809 31.17 12.91 -14.63
CA GLN A 809 32.10 12.50 -13.60
C GLN A 809 32.84 13.72 -13.01
N GLN A 810 32.70 13.92 -11.70
CA GLN A 810 33.36 15.01 -10.97
C GLN A 810 34.86 14.79 -10.89
N VAL A 811 35.65 15.87 -11.04
CA VAL A 811 37.09 15.88 -10.77
C VAL A 811 37.34 16.33 -9.33
N TYR A 812 38.29 15.68 -8.66
CA TYR A 812 38.67 15.95 -7.29
C TYR A 812 40.17 16.36 -7.22
N ASP A 813 40.50 17.23 -6.26
CA ASP A 813 41.87 17.56 -5.96
C ASP A 813 42.59 16.44 -5.15
N THR A 814 43.86 16.60 -4.87
CA THR A 814 44.64 15.62 -4.11
C THR A 814 44.19 15.41 -2.67
N ALA A 815 43.41 16.33 -2.12
CA ALA A 815 42.82 16.24 -0.80
C ALA A 815 41.41 15.56 -0.84
N GLY A 816 40.94 15.19 -2.02
CA GLY A 816 39.61 14.60 -2.21
C GLY A 816 38.46 15.61 -2.22
N LYS A 817 38.78 16.92 -2.39
CA LYS A 817 37.77 17.98 -2.51
C LYS A 817 37.33 18.12 -3.98
N PRO A 818 36.03 18.25 -4.29
CA PRO A 818 35.57 18.42 -5.65
C PRO A 818 36.00 19.79 -6.21
N ILE A 819 36.39 19.79 -7.47
CA ILE A 819 36.83 21.03 -8.16
C ILE A 819 35.60 21.60 -8.91
N SER A 820 35.24 22.85 -8.59
CA SER A 820 34.10 23.53 -9.18
C SER A 820 34.24 23.71 -10.69
N GLY A 821 33.21 23.35 -11.46
CA GLY A 821 33.17 23.54 -12.92
C GLY A 821 34.04 22.60 -13.72
N VAL A 822 34.66 21.59 -13.11
CA VAL A 822 35.58 20.67 -13.80
C VAL A 822 35.06 19.26 -13.77
N TYR A 823 34.89 18.68 -14.96
CA TYR A 823 34.49 17.29 -15.15
C TYR A 823 35.56 16.50 -15.92
N VAL A 824 35.45 15.18 -15.85
CA VAL A 824 36.35 14.31 -16.62
C VAL A 824 35.92 14.30 -18.09
N ASP A 825 36.86 14.66 -18.98
CA ASP A 825 36.73 14.44 -20.41
C ASP A 825 36.87 12.93 -20.67
N ARG A 826 35.75 12.25 -20.99
CA ARG A 826 35.72 10.80 -21.08
C ARG A 826 35.98 10.28 -22.48
N ASN A 827 35.81 11.13 -23.49
CA ASN A 827 36.06 10.81 -24.88
C ASN A 827 37.45 11.34 -25.40
N ASP A 828 38.19 12.06 -24.53
CA ASP A 828 39.51 12.66 -24.80
C ASP A 828 39.51 13.65 -26.00
N ASP A 829 38.37 14.36 -26.24
CA ASP A 829 38.28 15.33 -27.34
C ASP A 829 38.68 16.77 -26.94
N GLY A 830 39.03 16.99 -25.68
CA GLY A 830 39.44 18.29 -25.12
C GLY A 830 38.28 19.24 -24.82
N LYS A 831 37.01 18.75 -24.80
CA LYS A 831 35.81 19.53 -24.48
C LYS A 831 34.90 18.73 -23.58
N ILE A 832 34.20 19.39 -22.70
CA ILE A 832 33.15 18.77 -21.90
C ILE A 832 31.79 19.00 -22.58
N THR A 833 31.22 17.92 -23.09
CA THR A 833 29.96 17.90 -23.85
C THR A 833 29.00 16.83 -23.27
N ALA A 834 27.81 16.69 -23.85
CA ALA A 834 26.89 15.64 -23.46
C ALA A 834 27.47 14.21 -23.65
N ASP A 835 28.48 14.05 -24.53
CA ASP A 835 29.15 12.77 -24.81
C ASP A 835 30.06 12.32 -23.67
N ASP A 836 30.38 13.20 -22.70
CA ASP A 836 31.16 12.89 -21.50
C ASP A 836 30.30 12.42 -20.34
N LYS A 837 28.97 12.51 -20.47
CA LYS A 837 28.07 11.90 -19.49
C LYS A 837 28.20 10.37 -19.53
N TYR A 838 27.98 9.73 -18.38
CA TYR A 838 28.04 8.29 -18.25
C TYR A 838 26.95 7.75 -17.30
N PHE A 839 26.69 6.46 -17.41
CA PHE A 839 25.77 5.79 -16.47
C PHE A 839 26.47 5.53 -15.15
N TYR A 840 25.91 6.09 -14.09
CA TYR A 840 26.43 6.00 -12.74
C TYR A 840 25.33 5.56 -11.77
N HIS A 841 25.29 4.26 -11.49
CA HIS A 841 24.32 3.66 -10.57
C HIS A 841 22.84 3.79 -10.99
N LYS A 842 21.95 3.32 -10.11
CA LYS A 842 20.49 3.27 -10.31
C LYS A 842 19.73 3.52 -9.01
N PRO A 843 18.47 4.03 -9.06
CA PRO A 843 17.69 4.32 -7.85
C PRO A 843 17.15 3.09 -7.15
N PHE A 844 16.89 2.00 -7.89
CA PHE A 844 16.27 0.80 -7.33
C PHE A 844 17.31 -0.13 -6.70
N ALA A 845 16.94 -0.69 -5.53
CA ALA A 845 17.79 -1.62 -4.81
C ALA A 845 18.06 -2.90 -5.59
N ASP A 846 19.26 -3.49 -5.38
CA ASP A 846 19.55 -4.85 -5.78
C ASP A 846 18.89 -5.85 -4.83
N TYR A 847 18.99 -5.61 -3.52
CA TYR A 847 18.43 -6.45 -2.49
C TYR A 847 17.46 -5.67 -1.61
N THR A 848 16.29 -6.28 -1.36
CA THR A 848 15.34 -5.84 -0.35
C THR A 848 15.19 -6.94 0.69
N ILE A 849 15.21 -6.56 1.97
CA ILE A 849 15.16 -7.48 3.10
C ILE A 849 14.07 -6.99 4.04
N GLY A 850 13.23 -7.89 4.50
CA GLY A 850 12.28 -7.65 5.58
C GLY A 850 12.52 -8.62 6.72
N PHE A 851 12.27 -8.21 7.95
CA PHE A 851 12.34 -9.09 9.12
C PHE A 851 11.32 -8.67 10.17
N ASN A 852 10.85 -9.66 10.89
CA ASN A 852 9.94 -9.44 12.01
C ASN A 852 10.14 -10.54 13.07
N THR A 853 9.82 -10.21 14.32
CA THR A 853 9.79 -11.18 15.40
C THR A 853 8.69 -10.82 16.40
N SER A 854 8.01 -11.82 16.92
CA SER A 854 6.97 -11.68 17.92
C SER A 854 7.23 -12.64 19.07
N PHE A 855 7.18 -12.11 20.26
CA PHE A 855 7.41 -12.83 21.50
C PHE A 855 6.20 -12.65 22.42
N SER A 856 5.70 -13.74 22.97
CA SER A 856 4.68 -13.70 24.03
C SER A 856 5.12 -14.55 25.22
N TYR A 857 4.91 -14.02 26.42
CA TYR A 857 5.15 -14.72 27.67
C TYR A 857 4.01 -14.43 28.63
N LYS A 858 3.16 -15.43 28.87
CA LYS A 858 1.90 -15.28 29.63
C LYS A 858 1.07 -14.15 29.04
N ASN A 859 0.90 -13.07 29.80
CA ASN A 859 0.09 -11.92 29.40
C ASN A 859 0.90 -10.80 28.70
N TRP A 860 2.22 -10.96 28.61
CA TRP A 860 3.10 -9.99 27.93
C TRP A 860 3.26 -10.34 26.47
N THR A 861 3.29 -9.34 25.64
CA THR A 861 3.61 -9.45 24.21
C THR A 861 4.66 -8.42 23.84
N ALA A 862 5.61 -8.80 22.98
CA ALA A 862 6.59 -7.89 22.39
C ALA A 862 6.74 -8.22 20.90
N ALA A 863 6.82 -7.20 20.04
CA ALA A 863 7.03 -7.40 18.61
C ALA A 863 7.99 -6.34 18.06
N LEU A 864 8.86 -6.75 17.15
CA LEU A 864 9.80 -5.89 16.42
C LEU A 864 9.72 -6.19 14.94
N SER A 865 9.77 -5.15 14.11
CA SER A 865 9.92 -5.30 12.66
C SER A 865 10.84 -4.24 12.07
N GLY A 866 11.40 -4.58 10.92
CA GLY A 866 12.25 -3.68 10.17
C GLY A 866 12.44 -4.14 8.73
N HIS A 867 13.04 -3.27 7.94
CA HIS A 867 13.38 -3.58 6.55
C HIS A 867 14.69 -2.91 6.13
N ALA A 868 15.31 -3.45 5.08
CA ALA A 868 16.52 -2.91 4.50
C ALA A 868 16.43 -2.87 2.97
N SER A 869 17.11 -1.88 2.40
CA SER A 869 17.29 -1.71 0.97
C SER A 869 18.79 -1.54 0.70
N ILE A 870 19.35 -2.36 -0.18
CA ILE A 870 20.79 -2.40 -0.45
C ILE A 870 21.02 -2.25 -1.95
N GLY A 871 21.95 -1.36 -2.31
CA GLY A 871 22.33 -1.10 -3.71
C GLY A 871 21.49 -0.02 -4.38
N ASN A 872 20.61 0.66 -3.64
CA ASN A 872 19.90 1.84 -4.14
C ASN A 872 20.74 3.11 -3.97
N TRP A 873 20.61 4.00 -4.96
CA TRP A 873 21.27 5.30 -4.98
C TRP A 873 20.25 6.41 -5.16
N VAL A 874 20.58 7.59 -4.68
CA VAL A 874 19.72 8.78 -4.74
C VAL A 874 20.54 9.97 -5.23
N TYR A 875 19.99 10.70 -6.18
CA TYR A 875 20.48 12.02 -6.54
C TYR A 875 19.93 13.03 -5.54
N ASN A 876 20.83 13.64 -4.76
CA ASN A 876 20.46 14.63 -3.74
C ASN A 876 20.23 16.00 -4.40
N ASN A 877 19.03 16.24 -4.92
CA ASN A 877 18.67 17.49 -5.55
C ASN A 877 18.52 18.63 -4.54
N ALA A 878 18.16 18.35 -3.30
CA ALA A 878 18.18 19.36 -2.24
C ALA A 878 19.58 19.95 -2.05
N ALA A 879 20.64 19.11 -2.16
CA ALA A 879 22.02 19.57 -2.09
C ALA A 879 22.46 20.28 -3.39
N SER A 880 22.15 19.72 -4.57
CA SER A 880 22.55 20.33 -5.85
C SER A 880 21.93 21.71 -6.07
N ASP A 881 20.73 21.93 -5.54
CA ASP A 881 20.03 23.21 -5.61
C ASP A 881 20.54 24.24 -4.58
N THR A 882 21.13 23.78 -3.46
CA THR A 882 21.50 24.64 -2.33
C THR A 882 23.00 24.77 -2.07
N GLU A 883 23.88 24.05 -2.75
CA GLU A 883 25.31 24.09 -2.46
C GLU A 883 26.09 25.11 -3.31
N MET A 884 25.50 25.69 -4.35
CA MET A 884 26.17 26.66 -5.20
C MET A 884 26.37 28.02 -4.48
N LEU A 885 27.61 28.49 -4.36
CA LEU A 885 27.94 29.74 -3.65
C LEU A 885 27.67 31.00 -4.50
N ALA A 886 27.62 30.90 -5.82
CA ALA A 886 27.26 32.03 -6.68
C ALA A 886 25.87 32.62 -6.35
N ASP A 887 24.92 31.77 -5.90
CA ASP A 887 23.59 32.22 -5.54
C ASP A 887 23.43 32.57 -4.05
N LEU A 888 24.51 32.55 -3.28
CA LEU A 888 24.53 32.98 -1.89
C LEU A 888 24.08 34.45 -1.73
N TRP A 889 24.51 35.33 -2.65
CA TRP A 889 24.03 36.66 -2.82
C TRP A 889 23.75 36.95 -4.30
N THR A 890 22.52 37.00 -4.68
CA THR A 890 22.09 37.25 -6.06
C THR A 890 20.81 38.04 -6.04
N ASN A 891 20.55 38.85 -7.07
CA ASN A 891 19.32 39.63 -7.22
C ASN A 891 18.93 40.43 -5.94
N SER A 892 19.91 40.92 -5.18
CA SER A 892 19.72 41.69 -3.94
C SER A 892 19.08 40.93 -2.76
N PHE A 893 19.23 39.61 -2.68
CA PHE A 893 18.86 38.81 -1.50
C PHE A 893 19.92 37.79 -1.14
N ILE A 894 19.92 37.36 0.12
CA ILE A 894 20.75 36.25 0.62
C ILE A 894 19.91 35.00 0.61
N SER A 895 20.43 33.91 0.04
CA SER A 895 19.84 32.60 0.08
C SER A 895 20.70 31.67 0.95
N ASN A 896 20.09 31.02 1.97
CA ASN A 896 20.79 30.11 2.87
C ASN A 896 21.29 28.87 2.12
N ARG A 897 22.21 28.13 2.72
CA ARG A 897 22.88 26.96 2.17
C ARG A 897 22.82 25.79 3.13
N LEU A 898 22.87 24.57 2.58
CA LEU A 898 23.16 23.39 3.40
C LEU A 898 24.56 23.53 4.01
N ALA A 899 24.73 22.97 5.22
CA ALA A 899 26.02 22.97 5.89
C ALA A 899 27.12 22.26 5.07
N SER A 900 26.75 21.33 4.17
CA SER A 900 27.66 20.66 3.23
C SER A 900 28.28 21.58 2.20
N ALA A 901 27.69 22.75 1.92
CA ALA A 901 28.26 23.77 1.01
C ALA A 901 29.61 24.27 1.46
N THR A 902 29.88 24.26 2.78
CA THR A 902 31.22 24.63 3.32
C THR A 902 32.28 23.59 2.98
N ASN A 903 31.91 22.37 2.63
CA ASN A 903 32.84 21.31 2.22
C ASN A 903 33.08 21.33 0.72
N SER A 904 32.00 21.45 -0.09
CA SER A 904 32.07 21.44 -1.56
C SER A 904 32.68 22.76 -2.08
N MET A 905 32.27 23.91 -1.52
CA MET A 905 32.69 25.25 -1.93
C MET A 905 32.52 25.47 -3.45
N PHE A 906 31.46 24.93 -4.04
CA PHE A 906 31.18 25.10 -5.46
C PHE A 906 30.84 26.55 -5.78
N SER A 907 31.66 27.20 -6.60
CA SER A 907 31.39 28.54 -7.07
C SER A 907 30.40 28.63 -8.23
N GLN A 908 30.15 27.49 -8.91
CA GLN A 908 29.25 27.37 -10.05
C GLN A 908 28.31 26.17 -9.86
N ALA A 909 27.19 26.18 -10.56
CA ALA A 909 26.24 25.07 -10.56
C ALA A 909 26.85 23.76 -11.07
N GLN A 910 26.64 22.68 -10.35
CA GLN A 910 27.12 21.34 -10.68
C GLN A 910 25.94 20.37 -10.83
N TYR A 911 24.79 20.82 -11.35
CA TYR A 911 23.53 20.06 -11.36
C TYR A 911 23.63 18.67 -11.98
N LEU A 912 24.48 18.47 -12.97
CA LEU A 912 24.60 17.18 -13.64
C LEU A 912 25.82 16.35 -13.17
N SER A 913 26.36 16.64 -11.97
CA SER A 913 27.50 15.95 -11.41
C SER A 913 27.13 14.66 -10.67
N ASP A 914 27.92 13.60 -10.82
CA ASP A 914 27.86 12.37 -10.03
C ASP A 914 28.16 12.63 -8.54
N TYR A 915 28.75 13.78 -8.20
CA TYR A 915 28.93 14.21 -6.80
C TYR A 915 27.65 14.16 -6.00
N TYR A 916 26.49 14.44 -6.59
CA TYR A 916 25.20 14.40 -5.90
C TYR A 916 24.50 13.05 -5.95
N VAL A 917 25.03 12.07 -6.68
CA VAL A 917 24.52 10.70 -6.67
C VAL A 917 25.10 9.97 -5.46
N ARG A 918 24.29 9.75 -4.43
CA ARG A 918 24.72 9.24 -3.12
C ARG A 918 24.21 7.81 -2.89
N ASN A 919 25.03 6.99 -2.23
CA ASN A 919 24.57 5.67 -1.79
C ASN A 919 23.48 5.83 -0.72
N ALA A 920 22.29 5.35 -1.03
CA ALA A 920 21.12 5.43 -0.18
C ALA A 920 20.70 4.06 0.40
N SER A 921 21.60 3.09 0.43
CA SER A 921 21.37 1.83 1.14
C SER A 921 21.08 2.10 2.61
N PHE A 922 20.10 1.38 3.16
CA PHE A 922 19.68 1.60 4.54
C PHE A 922 19.17 0.33 5.22
N LEU A 923 19.17 0.35 6.54
CA LEU A 923 18.44 -0.53 7.43
C LEU A 923 17.54 0.34 8.33
N LYS A 924 16.22 0.12 8.29
CA LYS A 924 15.24 0.76 9.16
C LYS A 924 14.67 -0.21 10.18
N LEU A 925 14.58 0.23 11.43
CA LEU A 925 13.73 -0.39 12.44
C LEU A 925 12.40 0.35 12.43
N ASP A 926 11.36 -0.36 11.91
CA ASP A 926 10.07 0.25 11.63
C ASP A 926 9.20 0.39 12.86
N ASN A 927 9.12 -0.67 13.66
CA ASN A 927 8.14 -0.74 14.74
C ASN A 927 8.67 -1.62 15.88
N PHE A 928 8.49 -1.14 17.12
CA PHE A 928 8.68 -1.93 18.35
C PHE A 928 7.48 -1.71 19.26
N THR A 929 6.80 -2.79 19.61
CA THR A 929 5.59 -2.79 20.43
C THR A 929 5.80 -3.68 21.66
N VAL A 930 5.33 -3.22 22.82
CA VAL A 930 5.20 -4.02 24.03
C VAL A 930 3.78 -3.88 24.54
N GLY A 931 3.14 -4.99 24.88
CA GLY A 931 1.76 -5.02 25.37
C GLY A 931 1.58 -5.93 26.57
N TYR A 932 0.55 -5.65 27.36
CA TYR A 932 0.10 -6.49 28.46
C TYR A 932 -1.41 -6.71 28.40
N THR A 933 -1.85 -7.95 28.48
CA THR A 933 -3.28 -8.32 28.42
C THR A 933 -3.77 -8.65 29.83
N PHE A 934 -4.85 -8.01 30.24
CA PHE A 934 -5.64 -8.33 31.43
C PHE A 934 -6.79 -9.23 30.99
N PRO A 935 -6.71 -10.57 31.12
CA PRO A 935 -7.69 -11.49 30.52
C PRO A 935 -9.07 -11.48 31.19
N ASN A 936 -9.15 -11.06 32.47
CA ASN A 936 -10.37 -11.01 33.27
C ASN A 936 -10.56 -9.59 33.83
N PHE A 937 -10.63 -8.58 32.96
CA PHE A 937 -10.68 -7.17 33.37
C PHE A 937 -11.97 -6.83 34.12
N PHE A 938 -13.12 -7.28 33.63
CA PHE A 938 -14.41 -7.26 34.30
C PHE A 938 -15.35 -8.37 33.77
N LYS A 939 -16.35 -8.73 34.59
CA LYS A 939 -17.32 -9.75 34.27
C LYS A 939 -18.44 -9.17 33.39
N VAL A 940 -18.65 -9.75 32.21
CA VAL A 940 -19.72 -9.37 31.27
C VAL A 940 -20.99 -10.21 31.53
N SER A 941 -20.82 -11.50 31.77
CA SER A 941 -21.88 -12.45 32.17
C SER A 941 -21.23 -13.59 32.96
N ASP A 942 -22.04 -14.56 33.45
CA ASP A 942 -21.55 -15.65 34.26
C ASP A 942 -20.48 -16.50 33.57
N ASN A 943 -20.52 -16.59 32.25
CA ASN A 943 -19.59 -17.37 31.43
C ASN A 943 -18.69 -16.49 30.53
N ARG A 944 -18.59 -15.18 30.74
CA ARG A 944 -17.85 -14.29 29.84
C ARG A 944 -17.22 -13.14 30.63
N ASN A 945 -15.91 -13.01 30.49
CA ASN A 945 -15.13 -11.89 31.02
C ASN A 945 -14.65 -11.01 29.88
N ALA A 946 -14.55 -9.72 30.14
CA ALA A 946 -13.88 -8.77 29.25
C ALA A 946 -12.36 -8.91 29.37
N SER A 947 -11.66 -8.76 28.27
CA SER A 947 -10.21 -8.66 28.24
C SER A 947 -9.77 -7.26 27.83
N LEU A 948 -8.78 -6.71 28.51
CA LEU A 948 -8.16 -5.42 28.19
C LEU A 948 -6.68 -5.65 27.85
N ASN A 949 -6.28 -5.28 26.64
CA ASN A 949 -4.88 -5.20 26.23
C ASN A 949 -4.43 -3.74 26.22
N VAL A 950 -3.35 -3.43 26.91
CA VAL A 950 -2.70 -2.10 26.91
C VAL A 950 -1.33 -2.25 26.28
N PHE A 951 -0.96 -1.37 25.34
CA PHE A 951 0.31 -1.46 24.63
C PHE A 951 0.93 -0.08 24.38
N GLY A 952 2.26 -0.09 24.30
CA GLY A 952 3.06 1.03 23.86
C GLY A 952 3.87 0.65 22.61
N THR A 953 3.96 1.58 21.65
CA THR A 953 4.67 1.37 20.40
C THR A 953 5.52 2.56 20.04
N VAL A 954 6.71 2.31 19.48
CA VAL A 954 7.54 3.31 18.82
C VAL A 954 7.66 2.93 17.35
N GLN A 955 7.33 3.88 16.45
CA GLN A 955 7.42 3.70 14.99
C GLN A 955 8.50 4.60 14.41
N ASN A 956 9.13 4.16 13.30
CA ASN A 956 10.28 4.81 12.67
C ASN A 956 11.40 5.07 13.68
N ILE A 957 11.83 3.98 14.34
CA ILE A 957 12.74 4.02 15.50
C ILE A 957 14.09 4.62 15.13
N CYS A 958 14.73 4.05 14.09
CA CYS A 958 15.98 4.56 13.56
C CYS A 958 16.19 4.11 12.11
N THR A 959 17.00 4.89 11.40
CA THR A 959 17.49 4.60 10.04
C THR A 959 19.01 4.60 10.06
N LEU A 960 19.60 3.45 9.75
CA LEU A 960 21.06 3.30 9.58
C LEU A 960 21.37 3.43 8.09
N THR A 961 22.06 4.50 7.70
CA THR A 961 22.37 4.80 6.28
C THR A 961 23.60 5.69 6.18
N LYS A 962 24.24 5.67 5.01
CA LYS A 962 25.29 6.62 4.63
C LYS A 962 24.74 7.86 3.91
N TYR A 963 23.43 7.89 3.61
CA TYR A 963 22.79 9.00 2.94
C TYR A 963 22.67 10.21 3.86
N ASP A 964 23.11 11.35 3.39
CA ASP A 964 23.20 12.61 4.15
C ASP A 964 21.89 13.41 4.14
N GLY A 965 20.98 13.21 3.15
CA GLY A 965 19.66 13.82 3.10
C GLY A 965 18.71 13.36 4.22
N ILE A 966 17.45 13.79 4.18
CA ILE A 966 16.46 13.55 5.25
C ILE A 966 16.13 12.06 5.38
N ASP A 967 15.82 11.40 4.27
CA ASP A 967 15.40 9.99 4.23
C ASP A 967 15.99 9.31 2.98
N PRO A 968 16.65 8.14 3.10
CA PRO A 968 17.22 7.42 1.96
C PRO A 968 16.17 6.70 1.10
N GLU A 969 14.94 6.54 1.59
CA GLU A 969 13.87 5.79 0.94
C GLU A 969 13.06 6.72 0.03
N ILE A 970 13.62 7.04 -1.13
CA ILE A 970 13.05 7.94 -2.14
C ILE A 970 12.66 7.14 -3.37
N TYR A 971 11.37 7.13 -3.70
CA TYR A 971 10.91 6.51 -4.95
C TYR A 971 11.42 7.30 -6.16
N GLY A 972 11.95 6.59 -7.17
CA GLY A 972 12.54 7.22 -8.36
C GLY A 972 13.94 7.79 -8.17
N GLY A 973 14.42 7.88 -6.93
CA GLY A 973 15.83 8.19 -6.62
C GLY A 973 16.23 9.66 -6.76
N ILE A 974 15.30 10.60 -6.76
CA ILE A 974 15.61 12.05 -6.76
C ILE A 974 15.03 12.68 -5.50
N ASP A 975 15.90 13.20 -4.62
CA ASP A 975 15.52 13.86 -3.37
C ASP A 975 15.36 15.38 -3.58
N GLY A 976 14.16 15.82 -3.82
CA GLY A 976 13.78 17.21 -4.07
C GLY A 976 13.08 17.87 -2.89
N THR A 977 13.52 17.72 -1.67
CA THR A 977 12.89 18.32 -0.47
C THR A 977 11.53 17.69 -0.11
N MET A 978 11.57 16.54 0.51
CA MET A 978 10.35 15.82 0.92
C MET A 978 9.79 16.33 2.26
N TYR A 979 8.49 16.16 2.47
CA TYR A 979 7.86 16.28 3.79
C TYR A 979 8.39 15.14 4.69
N PRO A 980 9.11 15.47 5.81
CA PRO A 980 9.80 14.46 6.62
C PRO A 980 8.84 13.45 7.25
N ARG A 981 9.19 12.16 7.18
CA ARG A 981 8.45 11.11 7.87
C ARG A 981 8.67 11.22 9.39
N PRO A 982 7.60 11.20 10.20
CA PRO A 982 7.73 11.38 11.64
C PRO A 982 8.26 10.12 12.33
N ARG A 983 8.87 10.29 13.50
CA ARG A 983 8.97 9.28 14.55
C ARG A 983 7.74 9.38 15.41
N THR A 984 7.08 8.24 15.64
CA THR A 984 5.78 8.21 16.33
C THR A 984 5.87 7.40 17.62
N PHE A 985 5.40 7.99 18.72
CA PHE A 985 5.25 7.33 20.01
C PHE A 985 3.76 7.11 20.26
N VAL A 986 3.36 5.87 20.48
CA VAL A 986 1.95 5.44 20.58
C VAL A 986 1.70 4.84 21.94
N LEU A 987 0.55 5.16 22.52
CA LEU A 987 -0.06 4.45 23.64
C LEU A 987 -1.47 4.03 23.24
N GLY A 988 -1.82 2.77 23.43
CA GLY A 988 -3.12 2.27 23.02
C GLY A 988 -3.71 1.24 23.97
N PHE A 989 -5.01 1.04 23.85
CA PHE A 989 -5.70 -0.06 24.51
C PHE A 989 -6.73 -0.71 23.58
N LYS A 990 -6.96 -2.01 23.80
CA LYS A 990 -7.98 -2.80 23.12
C LYS A 990 -8.82 -3.55 24.16
N LEU A 991 -10.11 -3.27 24.16
CA LEU A 991 -11.09 -3.88 25.05
C LEU A 991 -12.01 -4.79 24.25
N ASN A 992 -12.08 -6.07 24.65
CA ASN A 992 -12.96 -7.07 24.03
C ASN A 992 -13.96 -7.59 25.10
N PHE A 993 -15.23 -7.57 24.76
CA PHE A 993 -16.29 -8.05 25.67
C PHE A 993 -17.55 -8.53 24.95
#